data_8258ab2d91ebe9827ad16bb07385ea52
#
_entry.id   8258ab2d91ebe9827ad16bb07385ea52
#
_cell.length_a   1.000
_cell.length_b   1.000
_cell.length_c   1.000
_cell.angle_alpha   90.00
_cell.angle_beta   90.00
_cell.angle_gamma   90.00
#
_symmetry.space_group_name_H-M   'P 1'
#
loop_
_entity.id
_entity.type
_entity.pdbx_description
1 polymer ?
#
loop_
_entity_poly.entity_id
_entity_poly.type
_entity_poly.pdbx_seq_one_letter_code
_entity_poly.pdbx_strand_id
1 'polypeptide(L)'
;MSMNLESLDLASPVLRELVEHGIRRRWISYEELNTCLPDEFVDPEKIDELLVFMSEHQIEMVDEVEIRRNHYVCFDAPLQTNLKFQRDDPKKASRADSGSNGPAQPSAAALAAAELEIKKNKRKKKAAEGEVRGEEDAPEPDDFDVEEDILDDTEMQAAVEKALAEQGSKRIDDPIRMYLTQMGTIPLLTREEEIRLAKKIETTRMIFRRKVLESDYAANEAVKILRDVHAQKLPFDRTMRISTAEPHAKQKIEQRIPANLPTIERLLKLNQQAWEQLEAGGLTAAQKTQLQRELTLRRRRIGTLLEECCLRTGRIIPLYRKLLGIISKMREMQRNLVKADKHPDRYDPEDVYVMQEEFDGLRNLVLEPMDEFERRMRDIQRVFGEYEQAKRDLSGGNLRLVVSIAKKYRNRGLPFLDIIQEGNTGLMRAVDKYEYKRGYKFSTYATWWIRQAITRAIADQARTIRIPVHMIETMSKLRKVSKKLLQDKGREPTIEETAEAAGVSLEETRRVLKISRHPISLDRPVGESEDSFFGDFIEDESTESPVNSATQEMLKDKIDVVLKTLTYREREIIKLRYGLGDGYTYTLEEVGRIFKVTRERVRQIEAKAVRKLQHPVRSKQLKGFLDTLATAAAPAN
;
A
#
# COMPACT_ATOMS: atom_id res chain seq x y z
N MET A 1 -38.47 35.52 -7.99
CA MET A 1 -38.66 34.07 -8.07
C MET A 1 -38.27 33.50 -6.70
N SER A 2 -39.30 33.18 -5.90
CA SER A 2 -39.15 32.51 -4.60
C SER A 2 -38.74 31.05 -4.91
N MET A 3 -37.47 30.77 -4.69
CA MET A 3 -36.92 29.42 -4.90
C MET A 3 -37.33 28.51 -3.75
N ASN A 4 -37.88 27.36 -4.10
CA ASN A 4 -38.27 26.32 -3.14
C ASN A 4 -37.01 25.68 -2.52
N LEU A 5 -36.58 26.24 -1.40
CA LEU A 5 -35.64 25.59 -0.45
C LEU A 5 -36.28 24.35 0.22
N GLU A 6 -37.60 24.16 0.01
CA GLU A 6 -38.37 23.02 0.52
C GLU A 6 -38.09 21.69 -0.17
N SER A 7 -37.43 21.69 -1.30
CA SER A 7 -37.09 20.45 -2.04
C SER A 7 -35.85 19.70 -1.52
N LEU A 8 -35.01 20.36 -0.75
CA LEU A 8 -33.93 19.72 0.00
C LEU A 8 -34.43 19.53 1.44
N ASP A 9 -34.49 18.30 1.86
CA ASP A 9 -34.79 17.90 3.26
C ASP A 9 -33.60 18.32 4.16
N LEU A 10 -33.32 19.64 4.24
CA LEU A 10 -32.28 20.25 5.03
C LEU A 10 -32.70 20.20 6.50
N ALA A 11 -32.42 19.08 7.16
CA ALA A 11 -32.76 18.81 8.55
C ALA A 11 -32.17 19.81 9.56
N SER A 12 -31.14 20.60 9.14
CA SER A 12 -30.46 21.56 10.00
C SER A 12 -30.74 23.00 9.57
N PRO A 13 -31.29 23.85 10.48
CA PRO A 13 -31.50 25.28 10.21
C PRO A 13 -30.17 26.01 9.90
N VAL A 14 -29.05 25.59 10.52
CA VAL A 14 -27.72 26.16 10.33
C VAL A 14 -27.19 25.90 8.91
N LEU A 15 -27.44 24.71 8.38
CA LEU A 15 -27.04 24.37 7.01
C LEU A 15 -27.85 25.17 5.98
N ARG A 16 -29.15 25.42 6.26
CA ARG A 16 -29.99 26.25 5.42
C ARG A 16 -29.49 27.70 5.37
N GLU A 17 -29.15 28.29 6.51
CA GLU A 17 -28.56 29.64 6.59
C GLU A 17 -27.21 29.70 5.86
N LEU A 18 -26.35 28.70 5.98
CA LEU A 18 -25.08 28.64 5.26
C LEU A 18 -25.28 28.62 3.74
N VAL A 19 -26.25 27.81 3.26
CA VAL A 19 -26.59 27.72 1.82
C VAL A 19 -27.18 29.05 1.32
N GLU A 20 -28.04 29.73 2.09
CA GLU A 20 -28.55 31.07 1.73
C GLU A 20 -27.42 32.11 1.65
N HIS A 21 -26.48 32.08 2.59
CA HIS A 21 -25.27 32.91 2.52
C HIS A 21 -24.40 32.56 1.31
N GLY A 22 -24.27 31.26 0.98
CA GLY A 22 -23.56 30.78 -0.20
C GLY A 22 -24.17 31.31 -1.50
N ILE A 23 -25.52 31.31 -1.61
CA ILE A 23 -26.24 31.86 -2.76
C ILE A 23 -25.95 33.38 -2.93
N ARG A 24 -25.93 34.13 -1.81
CA ARG A 24 -25.64 35.57 -1.83
C ARG A 24 -24.19 35.88 -2.18
N ARG A 25 -23.23 35.09 -1.65
CA ARG A 25 -21.79 35.26 -1.83
C ARG A 25 -21.24 34.58 -3.09
N ARG A 26 -21.95 33.59 -3.62
CA ARG A 26 -21.54 32.67 -4.71
C ARG A 26 -20.36 31.75 -4.36
N TRP A 27 -20.01 31.65 -3.08
CA TRP A 27 -18.99 30.75 -2.61
C TRP A 27 -19.30 30.28 -1.19
N ILE A 28 -18.81 29.07 -0.83
CA ILE A 28 -18.84 28.49 0.52
C ILE A 28 -17.48 27.86 0.76
N SER A 29 -16.92 28.02 1.99
CA SER A 29 -15.68 27.34 2.32
C SER A 29 -15.89 25.89 2.73
N TYR A 30 -14.87 25.04 2.52
CA TYR A 30 -14.90 23.68 3.01
C TYR A 30 -15.01 23.61 4.53
N GLU A 31 -14.40 24.55 5.24
CA GLU A 31 -14.42 24.66 6.70
C GLU A 31 -15.82 25.04 7.21
N GLU A 32 -16.47 26.03 6.59
CA GLU A 32 -17.84 26.43 6.91
C GLU A 32 -18.81 25.25 6.69
N LEU A 33 -18.68 24.57 5.55
CA LEU A 33 -19.50 23.41 5.24
C LEU A 33 -19.29 22.28 6.28
N ASN A 34 -18.03 21.95 6.59
CA ASN A 34 -17.73 20.90 7.57
C ASN A 34 -18.19 21.24 9.00
N THR A 35 -18.22 22.51 9.35
CA THR A 35 -18.66 22.98 10.68
C THR A 35 -20.19 22.93 10.79
N CYS A 36 -20.91 23.23 9.73
CA CYS A 36 -22.37 23.29 9.69
C CYS A 36 -23.02 21.96 9.30
N LEU A 37 -22.25 20.98 8.79
CA LEU A 37 -22.78 19.70 8.31
C LEU A 37 -23.13 18.79 9.50
N PRO A 38 -24.42 18.44 9.70
CA PRO A 38 -24.80 17.46 10.72
C PRO A 38 -24.25 16.07 10.40
N ASP A 39 -24.03 15.24 11.43
CA ASP A 39 -23.50 13.87 11.24
C ASP A 39 -24.41 12.99 10.35
N GLU A 40 -25.70 13.27 10.31
CA GLU A 40 -26.68 12.60 9.45
C GLU A 40 -26.49 12.92 7.94
N PHE A 41 -25.92 14.08 7.61
CA PHE A 41 -25.66 14.54 6.25
C PHE A 41 -24.34 14.04 5.65
N VAL A 42 -23.55 13.29 6.40
CA VAL A 42 -22.32 12.66 5.87
C VAL A 42 -22.63 11.42 5.02
N ASP A 43 -23.91 11.08 4.83
CA ASP A 43 -24.31 10.05 3.88
C ASP A 43 -24.06 10.51 2.43
N PRO A 44 -23.52 9.61 1.58
CA PRO A 44 -23.18 9.93 0.20
C PRO A 44 -24.31 10.57 -0.61
N GLU A 45 -25.54 10.07 -0.43
CA GLU A 45 -26.71 10.52 -1.19
C GLU A 45 -27.08 11.98 -0.85
N LYS A 46 -27.07 12.33 0.43
CA LYS A 46 -27.43 13.70 0.89
C LYS A 46 -26.36 14.75 0.55
N ILE A 47 -25.07 14.36 0.59
CA ILE A 47 -23.99 15.24 0.14
C ILE A 47 -24.09 15.46 -1.37
N ASP A 48 -24.46 14.43 -2.11
CA ASP A 48 -24.65 14.53 -3.55
C ASP A 48 -25.77 15.51 -3.92
N GLU A 49 -26.89 15.46 -3.22
CA GLU A 49 -28.00 16.43 -3.40
C GLU A 49 -27.54 17.86 -3.11
N LEU A 50 -26.79 18.05 -2.01
CA LEU A 50 -26.24 19.36 -1.64
C LEU A 50 -25.25 19.88 -2.70
N LEU A 51 -24.35 19.04 -3.19
CA LEU A 51 -23.40 19.41 -4.23
C LEU A 51 -24.07 19.73 -5.58
N VAL A 52 -25.14 19.01 -5.93
CA VAL A 52 -25.96 19.32 -7.10
C VAL A 52 -26.59 20.70 -6.94
N PHE A 53 -27.22 20.95 -5.80
CA PHE A 53 -27.83 22.23 -5.50
C PHE A 53 -26.83 23.39 -5.56
N MET A 54 -25.65 23.25 -4.92
CA MET A 54 -24.60 24.27 -4.96
C MET A 54 -24.12 24.55 -6.39
N SER A 55 -23.96 23.52 -7.19
CA SER A 55 -23.54 23.65 -8.59
C SER A 55 -24.62 24.30 -9.48
N GLU A 56 -25.92 24.03 -9.24
CA GLU A 56 -27.03 24.67 -9.96
C GLU A 56 -27.11 26.18 -9.66
N HIS A 57 -26.77 26.56 -8.44
CA HIS A 57 -26.77 27.97 -8.00
C HIS A 57 -25.41 28.67 -8.21
N GLN A 58 -24.47 28.03 -8.93
CA GLN A 58 -23.14 28.55 -9.21
C GLN A 58 -22.36 28.95 -7.94
N ILE A 59 -22.51 28.16 -6.86
CA ILE A 59 -21.78 28.35 -5.62
C ILE A 59 -20.43 27.62 -5.74
N GLU A 60 -19.33 28.35 -5.65
CA GLU A 60 -17.98 27.76 -5.67
C GLU A 60 -17.56 27.33 -4.27
N MET A 61 -16.85 26.19 -4.18
CA MET A 61 -16.22 25.74 -2.96
C MET A 61 -14.80 26.36 -2.88
N VAL A 62 -14.52 27.12 -1.83
CA VAL A 62 -13.29 27.89 -1.64
C VAL A 62 -12.50 27.35 -0.44
N ASP A 63 -11.17 27.36 -0.48
CA ASP A 63 -10.30 26.94 0.63
C ASP A 63 -10.02 28.11 1.59
N GLU A 64 -9.73 27.80 2.86
CA GLU A 64 -9.37 28.77 3.90
C GLU A 64 -8.16 29.64 3.50
N VAL A 65 -7.22 29.06 2.76
CA VAL A 65 -6.04 29.79 2.28
C VAL A 65 -6.43 30.85 1.24
N GLU A 66 -7.39 30.54 0.39
CA GLU A 66 -7.92 31.49 -0.62
C GLU A 66 -8.77 32.58 0.04
N ILE A 67 -9.53 32.23 1.07
CA ILE A 67 -10.31 33.18 1.89
C ILE A 67 -9.38 34.20 2.55
N ARG A 68 -8.30 33.74 3.17
CA ARG A 68 -7.30 34.61 3.80
C ARG A 68 -6.56 35.49 2.80
N ARG A 69 -6.31 34.96 1.59
CA ARG A 69 -5.60 35.69 0.52
C ARG A 69 -6.45 36.78 -0.11
N ASN A 70 -7.76 36.54 -0.23
CA ASN A 70 -8.72 37.43 -0.89
C ASN A 70 -9.56 38.24 0.11
N HIS A 71 -9.29 38.16 1.42
CA HIS A 71 -10.00 38.85 2.50
C HIS A 71 -11.52 38.65 2.49
N TYR A 72 -11.98 37.43 2.16
CA TYR A 72 -13.40 37.09 2.23
C TYR A 72 -13.92 37.08 3.68
N VAL A 73 -15.18 37.49 3.88
CA VAL A 73 -15.85 37.45 5.19
C VAL A 73 -16.47 36.06 5.39
N CYS A 74 -16.00 35.35 6.41
CA CYS A 74 -16.53 34.03 6.76
C CYS A 74 -17.92 34.12 7.40
N PHE A 75 -18.67 33.03 7.29
CA PHE A 75 -19.95 32.86 7.96
C PHE A 75 -19.70 32.43 9.42
N ASP A 76 -20.11 33.29 10.36
CA ASP A 76 -20.14 32.93 11.78
C ASP A 76 -21.44 32.16 12.05
N ALA A 77 -21.36 30.83 12.12
CA ALA A 77 -22.52 29.99 12.45
C ALA A 77 -23.04 30.32 13.85
N PRO A 78 -24.33 30.53 14.04
CA PRO A 78 -24.89 30.69 15.37
C PRO A 78 -24.65 29.43 16.19
N LEU A 79 -23.90 29.56 17.30
CA LEU A 79 -23.54 28.47 18.20
C LEU A 79 -24.81 27.92 18.88
N GLN A 80 -25.49 26.96 18.29
CA GLN A 80 -26.58 26.20 18.92
C GLN A 80 -26.11 24.95 19.71
N THR A 81 -24.83 24.71 19.78
CA THR A 81 -24.24 23.67 20.63
C THR A 81 -23.23 24.29 21.58
N ASN A 82 -23.22 23.83 22.85
CA ASN A 82 -22.39 24.30 23.97
C ASN A 82 -20.85 24.17 23.76
N LEU A 83 -20.35 24.58 22.62
CA LEU A 83 -18.92 24.65 22.28
C LEU A 83 -18.50 26.12 22.34
N LYS A 84 -18.15 26.59 23.54
CA LYS A 84 -17.46 27.86 23.71
C LYS A 84 -16.05 27.74 23.16
N PHE A 85 -15.82 28.25 21.95
CA PHE A 85 -14.46 28.56 21.47
C PHE A 85 -13.97 29.78 22.25
N GLN A 86 -13.21 29.57 23.33
CA GLN A 86 -12.37 30.61 23.90
C GLN A 86 -11.13 30.72 23.02
N ARG A 87 -11.06 31.79 22.22
CA ARG A 87 -9.78 32.29 21.73
C ARG A 87 -9.07 32.90 22.93
N ASP A 88 -8.08 32.20 23.46
CA ASP A 88 -7.14 32.78 24.41
C ASP A 88 -6.24 33.77 23.68
N ASP A 89 -6.58 35.06 23.77
CA ASP A 89 -5.70 36.16 23.45
C ASP A 89 -4.62 36.24 24.54
N PRO A 90 -3.32 36.05 24.24
CA PRO A 90 -2.26 36.01 25.26
C PRO A 90 -1.92 37.39 25.90
N LYS A 91 -2.75 38.40 25.79
CA LYS A 91 -2.51 39.76 26.31
C LYS A 91 -3.44 40.29 27.41
N LYS A 92 -4.25 39.42 28.04
CA LYS A 92 -5.10 39.86 29.19
C LYS A 92 -5.00 38.97 30.43
N ALA A 93 -3.85 38.43 30.73
CA ALA A 93 -3.57 37.77 32.01
C ALA A 93 -2.78 38.72 32.91
N SER A 94 -3.34 39.85 33.28
CA SER A 94 -2.87 40.63 34.46
C SER A 94 -3.99 41.56 34.90
N ARG A 95 -4.67 41.18 35.95
CA ARG A 95 -5.50 41.90 36.91
C ARG A 95 -6.91 41.35 37.04
N ALA A 96 -7.10 40.54 38.06
CA ALA A 96 -8.18 40.70 39.03
C ALA A 96 -8.04 39.68 40.14
N ASP A 97 -7.87 40.26 41.29
CA ASP A 97 -7.64 39.70 42.59
C ASP A 97 -8.96 39.22 43.24
N SER A 98 -8.83 38.28 44.16
CA SER A 98 -9.64 38.01 45.37
C SER A 98 -11.17 37.88 45.30
N GLY A 99 -11.63 36.73 45.73
CA GLY A 99 -13.02 36.57 46.21
C GLY A 99 -13.49 35.11 46.35
N SER A 100 -13.14 34.47 47.42
CA SER A 100 -13.76 33.43 48.24
C SER A 100 -15.03 32.68 47.76
N ASN A 101 -14.94 31.40 47.96
CA ASN A 101 -15.88 30.34 48.33
C ASN A 101 -15.92 29.17 47.34
N GLY A 102 -15.14 28.12 47.65
CA GLY A 102 -15.19 26.81 47.01
C GLY A 102 -16.20 25.89 47.71
N PRO A 103 -16.82 24.97 47.03
CA PRO A 103 -17.46 23.80 47.62
C PRO A 103 -16.43 22.65 47.77
N ALA A 104 -16.63 21.91 48.87
CA ALA A 104 -15.75 20.90 49.40
C ALA A 104 -15.38 19.78 48.45
N GLN A 105 -14.08 19.38 48.48
CA GLN A 105 -13.57 18.17 47.84
C GLN A 105 -14.11 16.90 48.51
N PRO A 106 -14.53 15.87 47.75
CA PRO A 106 -14.87 14.57 48.31
C PRO A 106 -13.60 13.83 48.76
N SER A 107 -13.73 13.15 49.93
CA SER A 107 -12.64 12.46 50.60
C SER A 107 -12.09 11.28 49.80
N ALA A 108 -10.79 11.00 49.96
CA ALA A 108 -10.03 9.92 49.27
C ALA A 108 -10.69 8.52 49.40
N ALA A 109 -11.53 8.29 50.39
CA ALA A 109 -12.29 7.04 50.56
C ALA A 109 -13.44 6.85 49.57
N ALA A 110 -14.06 7.94 49.06
CA ALA A 110 -15.11 7.88 48.06
C ALA A 110 -14.55 7.59 46.63
N LEU A 111 -13.34 8.04 46.33
CA LEU A 111 -12.65 7.75 45.08
C LEU A 111 -12.20 6.29 44.98
N ALA A 112 -11.73 5.69 46.09
CA ALA A 112 -11.32 4.28 46.14
C ALA A 112 -12.54 3.31 46.00
N ALA A 113 -13.72 3.68 46.49
CA ALA A 113 -14.94 2.88 46.34
C ALA A 113 -15.48 2.92 44.89
N ALA A 114 -15.41 4.07 44.21
CA ALA A 114 -15.80 4.21 42.81
C ALA A 114 -14.87 3.43 41.85
N GLU A 115 -13.55 3.37 42.10
CA GLU A 115 -12.62 2.58 41.32
C GLU A 115 -12.84 1.06 41.48
N LEU A 116 -13.26 0.59 42.64
CA LEU A 116 -13.57 -0.83 42.87
C LEU A 116 -14.87 -1.28 42.17
N GLU A 117 -15.86 -0.41 42.06
CA GLU A 117 -17.07 -0.69 41.28
C GLU A 117 -16.82 -0.69 39.78
N ILE A 118 -15.99 0.21 39.28
CA ILE A 118 -15.57 0.23 37.86
C ILE A 118 -14.80 -1.04 37.48
N LYS A 119 -13.92 -1.54 38.34
CA LYS A 119 -13.21 -2.81 38.14
C LYS A 119 -14.14 -4.04 38.18
N LYS A 120 -15.16 -4.05 39.02
CA LYS A 120 -16.16 -5.14 39.06
C LYS A 120 -17.11 -5.14 37.84
N ASN A 121 -17.48 -3.99 37.31
CA ASN A 121 -18.30 -3.89 36.11
C ASN A 121 -17.52 -4.23 34.84
N LYS A 122 -16.22 -3.93 34.77
CA LYS A 122 -15.35 -4.39 33.65
C LYS A 122 -15.19 -5.90 33.61
N ARG A 123 -15.14 -6.60 34.76
CA ARG A 123 -15.08 -8.07 34.81
C ARG A 123 -16.40 -8.76 34.41
N LYS A 124 -17.55 -8.15 34.69
CA LYS A 124 -18.86 -8.68 34.26
C LYS A 124 -19.15 -8.46 32.76
N LYS A 125 -18.61 -7.39 32.15
CA LYS A 125 -18.73 -7.18 30.69
C LYS A 125 -17.85 -8.11 29.85
N LYS A 126 -16.69 -8.55 30.36
CA LYS A 126 -15.82 -9.53 29.67
C LYS A 126 -16.37 -10.96 29.64
N ALA A 127 -17.38 -11.27 30.46
CA ALA A 127 -18.01 -12.60 30.51
C ALA A 127 -19.25 -12.74 29.63
N ALA A 128 -19.75 -11.65 29.03
CA ALA A 128 -20.97 -11.63 28.23
C ALA A 128 -20.77 -11.40 26.72
N GLU A 129 -19.52 -11.24 26.27
CA GLU A 129 -19.17 -11.07 24.85
C GLU A 129 -18.38 -12.26 24.29
N GLY A 130 -18.84 -13.47 24.62
CA GLY A 130 -18.47 -14.67 23.89
C GLY A 130 -19.53 -14.97 22.84
N GLU A 131 -19.09 -15.14 21.61
CA GLU A 131 -19.85 -15.59 20.43
C GLU A 131 -20.53 -14.50 19.58
N VAL A 132 -19.78 -13.96 18.62
CA VAL A 132 -20.21 -13.91 17.21
C VAL A 132 -18.96 -14.08 16.32
N ARG A 133 -18.79 -15.24 15.73
CA ARG A 133 -17.91 -15.53 14.60
C ARG A 133 -18.53 -14.95 13.33
N GLY A 134 -17.76 -14.18 12.60
CA GLY A 134 -18.08 -13.68 11.26
C GLY A 134 -16.79 -13.19 10.59
N GLU A 135 -16.23 -14.03 9.90
CA GLU A 135 -15.20 -14.26 8.92
C GLU A 135 -14.67 -13.04 8.13
N GLU A 136 -13.33 -13.09 8.01
CA GLU A 136 -12.47 -12.66 6.89
C GLU A 136 -12.17 -11.18 6.71
N ASP A 137 -10.92 -10.88 7.02
CA ASP A 137 -9.95 -9.82 6.64
C ASP A 137 -9.33 -9.00 7.79
N ALA A 138 -9.35 -9.51 8.99
CA ALA A 138 -8.38 -9.12 10.01
C ALA A 138 -7.61 -10.38 10.39
N PRO A 139 -6.30 -10.49 10.10
CA PRO A 139 -5.50 -11.53 10.72
C PRO A 139 -5.58 -11.30 12.22
N GLU A 140 -5.91 -12.39 12.97
CA GLU A 140 -5.93 -12.38 14.42
C GLU A 140 -4.61 -11.82 14.95
N PRO A 141 -4.61 -11.10 16.09
CA PRO A 141 -3.40 -10.54 16.67
C PRO A 141 -2.55 -11.67 17.19
N ASP A 142 -1.65 -12.18 16.32
CA ASP A 142 -0.62 -13.11 16.73
C ASP A 142 0.28 -12.46 17.75
N ASP A 143 0.17 -12.90 18.93
CA ASP A 143 1.12 -13.37 19.94
C ASP A 143 2.55 -12.81 19.91
N PHE A 144 2.71 -11.52 19.64
CA PHE A 144 3.77 -10.76 20.24
C PHE A 144 3.20 -10.08 21.48
N ASP A 145 3.29 -10.78 22.67
CA ASP A 145 2.96 -10.21 23.96
C ASP A 145 3.75 -8.92 24.17
N VAL A 146 3.17 -7.83 23.73
CA VAL A 146 3.43 -6.51 24.24
C VAL A 146 2.15 -6.15 24.96
N GLU A 147 2.21 -6.17 26.29
CA GLU A 147 1.13 -5.76 27.18
C GLU A 147 0.41 -4.53 26.61
N GLU A 148 -0.92 -4.58 26.60
CA GLU A 148 -1.80 -3.51 26.12
C GLU A 148 -1.76 -2.28 27.04
N ASP A 149 -0.61 -1.65 27.19
CA ASP A 149 -0.53 -0.31 27.76
C ASP A 149 -0.79 0.69 26.63
N ILE A 150 -2.04 1.10 26.52
CA ILE A 150 -2.40 2.34 25.84
C ILE A 150 -1.82 3.47 26.68
N LEU A 151 -0.63 3.96 26.30
CA LEU A 151 0.02 5.08 26.98
C LEU A 151 -0.92 6.31 26.89
N ASP A 152 -1.22 6.93 28.01
CA ASP A 152 -1.88 8.21 28.06
C ASP A 152 -1.03 9.30 27.38
N ASP A 153 -1.67 10.34 26.85
CA ASP A 153 -0.99 11.41 26.08
C ASP A 153 0.16 12.06 26.88
N THR A 154 0.06 12.11 28.21
CA THR A 154 1.10 12.60 29.13
C THR A 154 2.31 11.64 29.21
N GLU A 155 2.08 10.35 29.24
CA GLU A 155 3.13 9.32 29.24
C GLU A 155 3.84 9.27 27.88
N MET A 156 3.10 9.57 26.80
CA MET A 156 3.65 9.66 25.43
C MET A 156 4.59 10.86 25.30
N GLN A 157 4.26 12.01 25.88
CA GLN A 157 5.12 13.20 25.92
C GLN A 157 6.39 12.93 26.74
N ALA A 158 6.24 12.34 27.92
CA ALA A 158 7.37 11.97 28.77
C ALA A 158 8.29 10.93 28.11
N ALA A 159 7.74 9.98 27.35
CA ALA A 159 8.52 8.98 26.63
C ALA A 159 9.34 9.60 25.48
N VAL A 160 8.79 10.61 24.78
CA VAL A 160 9.49 11.35 23.74
C VAL A 160 10.57 12.27 24.34
N GLU A 161 10.27 13.00 25.43
CA GLU A 161 11.25 13.83 26.14
C GLU A 161 12.39 12.97 26.71
N LYS A 162 12.08 11.81 27.28
CA LYS A 162 13.07 10.88 27.78
C LYS A 162 13.93 10.29 26.65
N ALA A 163 13.36 10.02 25.48
CA ALA A 163 14.10 9.58 24.30
C ALA A 163 15.03 10.68 23.75
N LEU A 164 14.62 11.95 23.84
CA LEU A 164 15.46 13.12 23.52
C LEU A 164 16.57 13.33 24.55
N ALA A 165 16.29 13.13 25.85
CA ALA A 165 17.24 13.30 26.94
C ALA A 165 18.28 12.17 27.01
N GLU A 166 17.88 10.91 26.78
CA GLU A 166 18.78 9.73 26.77
C GLU A 166 19.84 9.78 25.66
N GLN A 167 19.61 10.57 24.60
CA GLN A 167 20.56 10.81 23.51
C GLN A 167 21.41 12.07 23.71
N GLY A 168 21.51 12.56 24.93
CA GLY A 168 22.32 13.72 25.27
C GLY A 168 23.77 13.60 24.82
N SER A 169 24.26 14.67 24.17
CA SER A 169 25.65 15.03 23.88
C SER A 169 26.41 14.35 22.74
N LYS A 170 25.82 13.54 21.87
CA LYS A 170 26.54 13.01 20.69
C LYS A 170 26.02 13.62 19.39
N ARG A 171 26.89 14.42 18.75
CA ARG A 171 26.86 15.00 17.38
C ARG A 171 25.52 15.57 16.90
N ILE A 172 25.56 16.81 16.44
CA ILE A 172 24.46 17.58 15.84
C ILE A 172 23.88 16.90 14.59
N ASP A 173 24.61 15.99 13.98
CA ASP A 173 24.30 15.34 12.70
C ASP A 173 23.59 13.97 12.84
N ASP A 174 23.06 13.60 14.02
CA ASP A 174 22.30 12.35 14.16
C ASP A 174 20.92 12.48 13.47
N PRO A 175 20.65 11.71 12.41
CA PRO A 175 19.37 11.74 11.69
C PRO A 175 18.16 11.46 12.59
N ILE A 176 18.34 10.64 13.63
CA ILE A 176 17.29 10.32 14.60
C ILE A 176 16.90 11.57 15.38
N ARG A 177 17.91 12.31 15.87
CA ARG A 177 17.69 13.54 16.62
C ARG A 177 17.01 14.61 15.76
N MET A 178 17.46 14.76 14.52
CA MET A 178 16.87 15.70 13.57
C MET A 178 15.39 15.39 13.33
N TYR A 179 15.05 14.11 13.10
CA TYR A 179 13.65 13.67 12.94
C TYR A 179 12.82 13.95 14.19
N LEU A 180 13.32 13.59 15.38
CA LEU A 180 12.62 13.82 16.64
C LEU A 180 12.40 15.30 16.95
N THR A 181 13.38 16.15 16.62
CA THR A 181 13.25 17.60 16.77
C THR A 181 12.18 18.17 15.84
N GLN A 182 12.20 17.80 14.56
CA GLN A 182 11.17 18.21 13.60
C GLN A 182 9.78 17.75 14.02
N MET A 183 9.65 16.49 14.45
CA MET A 183 8.38 15.97 14.96
C MET A 183 7.91 16.72 16.22
N GLY A 184 8.87 17.14 17.08
CA GLY A 184 8.58 17.89 18.31
C GLY A 184 7.94 19.26 18.05
N THR A 185 8.14 19.87 16.88
CA THR A 185 7.55 21.18 16.51
C THR A 185 6.07 21.07 16.09
N ILE A 186 5.59 19.87 15.74
CA ILE A 186 4.20 19.66 15.30
C ILE A 186 3.28 19.64 16.52
N PRO A 187 2.23 20.47 16.58
CA PRO A 187 1.28 20.48 17.69
C PRO A 187 0.49 19.16 17.75
N LEU A 188 0.10 18.76 18.95
CA LEU A 188 -0.81 17.63 19.15
C LEU A 188 -2.23 18.00 18.74
N LEU A 189 -2.94 17.06 18.15
CA LEU A 189 -4.34 17.22 17.77
C LEU A 189 -5.26 16.95 18.96
N THR A 190 -6.25 17.81 19.14
CA THR A 190 -7.37 17.54 20.04
C THR A 190 -8.35 16.55 19.42
N ARG A 191 -9.21 15.93 20.24
CA ARG A 191 -10.22 14.99 19.74
C ARG A 191 -11.16 15.62 18.70
N GLU A 192 -11.51 16.87 18.89
CA GLU A 192 -12.37 17.63 18.00
C GLU A 192 -11.70 17.89 16.65
N GLU A 193 -10.40 18.22 16.67
CA GLU A 193 -9.60 18.40 15.46
C GLU A 193 -9.42 17.08 14.69
N GLU A 194 -9.21 15.96 15.38
CA GLU A 194 -9.18 14.63 14.75
C GLU A 194 -10.47 14.34 13.97
N ILE A 195 -11.64 14.59 14.60
CA ILE A 195 -12.94 14.38 13.96
C ILE A 195 -13.13 15.35 12.80
N ARG A 196 -12.78 16.63 12.97
CA ARG A 196 -12.85 17.65 11.91
C ARG A 196 -12.02 17.26 10.70
N LEU A 197 -10.77 16.82 10.91
CA LEU A 197 -9.89 16.36 9.84
C LEU A 197 -10.41 15.07 9.18
N ALA A 198 -10.96 14.14 9.96
CA ALA A 198 -11.56 12.93 9.43
C ALA A 198 -12.78 13.22 8.55
N LYS A 199 -13.66 14.13 8.97
CA LYS A 199 -14.78 14.63 8.17
C LYS A 199 -14.28 15.31 6.88
N LYS A 200 -13.26 16.19 6.98
CA LYS A 200 -12.65 16.85 5.82
C LYS A 200 -12.08 15.83 4.81
N ILE A 201 -11.39 14.80 5.29
CA ILE A 201 -10.89 13.71 4.44
C ILE A 201 -12.03 12.97 3.73
N GLU A 202 -13.14 12.69 4.42
CA GLU A 202 -14.26 11.96 3.84
C GLU A 202 -14.99 12.82 2.79
N THR A 203 -15.32 14.07 3.10
CA THR A 203 -16.01 14.99 2.18
C THR A 203 -15.16 15.31 0.95
N THR A 204 -13.89 15.71 1.12
CA THR A 204 -13.00 16.00 -0.02
C THR A 204 -12.76 14.76 -0.90
N ARG A 205 -12.64 13.58 -0.29
CA ARG A 205 -12.54 12.31 -1.03
C ARG A 205 -13.77 12.05 -1.90
N MET A 206 -14.98 12.28 -1.36
CA MET A 206 -16.22 12.08 -2.11
C MET A 206 -16.34 13.09 -3.26
N ILE A 207 -16.08 14.35 -3.00
CA ILE A 207 -16.10 15.40 -4.03
C ILE A 207 -15.09 15.10 -5.15
N PHE A 208 -13.86 14.71 -4.78
CA PHE A 208 -12.82 14.30 -5.73
C PHE A 208 -13.29 13.17 -6.64
N ARG A 209 -13.80 12.08 -6.03
CA ARG A 209 -14.27 10.90 -6.76
C ARG A 209 -15.37 11.27 -7.76
N ARG A 210 -16.36 12.01 -7.29
CA ARG A 210 -17.48 12.45 -8.13
C ARG A 210 -17.02 13.30 -9.30
N LYS A 211 -16.20 14.33 -9.04
CA LYS A 211 -15.67 15.20 -10.11
C LYS A 211 -14.86 14.45 -11.16
N VAL A 212 -14.10 13.43 -10.76
CA VAL A 212 -13.36 12.56 -11.70
C VAL A 212 -14.33 11.70 -12.52
N LEU A 213 -15.34 11.08 -11.89
CA LEU A 213 -16.32 10.21 -12.55
C LEU A 213 -17.34 10.96 -13.40
N GLU A 214 -17.49 12.27 -13.26
CA GLU A 214 -18.26 13.13 -14.16
C GLU A 214 -17.59 13.33 -15.53
N SER A 215 -16.31 13.01 -15.69
CA SER A 215 -15.64 13.02 -17.00
C SER A 215 -16.04 11.80 -17.82
N ASP A 216 -16.48 12.00 -19.06
CA ASP A 216 -16.92 10.92 -19.97
C ASP A 216 -15.83 9.88 -20.20
N TYR A 217 -14.55 10.32 -20.31
CA TYR A 217 -13.40 9.43 -20.42
C TYR A 217 -13.23 8.53 -19.17
N ALA A 218 -13.24 9.15 -17.97
CA ALA A 218 -13.09 8.39 -16.74
C ALA A 218 -14.28 7.47 -16.49
N ALA A 219 -15.49 7.90 -16.85
CA ALA A 219 -16.70 7.09 -16.77
C ALA A 219 -16.64 5.86 -17.69
N ASN A 220 -16.17 6.02 -18.93
CA ASN A 220 -15.98 4.90 -19.86
C ASN A 220 -14.97 3.87 -19.32
N GLU A 221 -13.85 4.32 -18.78
CA GLU A 221 -12.85 3.44 -18.18
C GLU A 221 -13.39 2.76 -16.91
N ALA A 222 -14.16 3.48 -16.08
CA ALA A 222 -14.83 2.92 -14.91
C ALA A 222 -15.85 1.83 -15.29
N VAL A 223 -16.62 2.04 -16.35
CA VAL A 223 -17.56 1.03 -16.91
C VAL A 223 -16.82 -0.23 -17.35
N LYS A 224 -15.66 -0.10 -18.00
CA LYS A 224 -14.82 -1.26 -18.35
C LYS A 224 -14.42 -2.05 -17.13
N ILE A 225 -13.96 -1.37 -16.07
CA ILE A 225 -13.58 -2.01 -14.79
C ILE A 225 -14.80 -2.72 -14.17
N LEU A 226 -15.98 -2.08 -14.13
CA LEU A 226 -17.21 -2.69 -13.60
C LEU A 226 -17.65 -3.91 -14.40
N ARG A 227 -17.52 -3.86 -15.72
CA ARG A 227 -17.81 -4.99 -16.63
C ARG A 227 -16.87 -6.16 -16.36
N ASP A 228 -15.57 -5.90 -16.14
CA ASP A 228 -14.60 -6.93 -15.82
C ASP A 228 -14.84 -7.54 -14.42
N VAL A 229 -15.34 -6.74 -13.47
CA VAL A 229 -15.76 -7.25 -12.15
C VAL A 229 -17.02 -8.12 -12.29
N HIS A 230 -18.00 -7.68 -13.07
CA HIS A 230 -19.22 -8.45 -13.31
C HIS A 230 -18.93 -9.77 -14.04
N ALA A 231 -17.99 -9.75 -14.99
CA ALA A 231 -17.52 -10.94 -15.71
C ALA A 231 -16.53 -11.80 -14.88
N GLN A 232 -16.33 -11.50 -13.59
CA GLN A 232 -15.41 -12.19 -12.67
C GLN A 232 -13.93 -12.23 -13.12
N LYS A 233 -13.54 -11.38 -14.08
CA LYS A 233 -12.12 -11.23 -14.48
C LYS A 233 -11.29 -10.50 -13.43
N LEU A 234 -11.92 -9.59 -12.68
CA LEU A 234 -11.29 -8.86 -11.58
C LEU A 234 -11.90 -9.27 -10.24
N PRO A 235 -11.08 -9.47 -9.18
CA PRO A 235 -11.58 -9.82 -7.86
C PRO A 235 -12.42 -8.68 -7.29
N PHE A 236 -13.65 -8.99 -6.87
CA PHE A 236 -14.62 -8.05 -6.33
C PHE A 236 -14.08 -7.29 -5.11
N ASP A 237 -13.56 -8.00 -4.12
CA ASP A 237 -13.12 -7.43 -2.84
C ASP A 237 -11.91 -6.49 -2.98
N ARG A 238 -11.09 -6.65 -4.03
CA ARG A 238 -9.95 -5.76 -4.33
C ARG A 238 -10.34 -4.54 -5.16
N THR A 239 -11.53 -4.54 -5.78
CA THR A 239 -11.97 -3.50 -6.71
C THR A 239 -13.06 -2.63 -6.11
N MET A 240 -13.96 -3.21 -5.32
CA MET A 240 -15.09 -2.51 -4.72
C MET A 240 -14.81 -2.14 -3.25
N ARG A 241 -15.41 -1.03 -2.78
CA ARG A 241 -15.39 -0.63 -1.37
C ARG A 241 -16.62 -1.22 -0.69
N ILE A 242 -16.42 -2.21 0.17
CA ILE A 242 -17.50 -2.79 0.97
C ILE A 242 -17.48 -2.09 2.34
N SER A 243 -18.62 -1.58 2.78
CA SER A 243 -18.77 -1.08 4.15
C SER A 243 -18.96 -2.26 5.08
N THR A 244 -18.13 -2.38 6.10
CA THR A 244 -18.28 -3.40 7.15
C THR A 244 -19.38 -3.05 8.15
N ALA A 245 -19.91 -1.83 8.10
CA ALA A 245 -20.97 -1.36 8.98
C ALA A 245 -22.38 -1.78 8.52
N GLU A 246 -22.56 -2.09 7.22
CA GLU A 246 -23.88 -2.45 6.68
C GLU A 246 -23.99 -3.97 6.46
N PRO A 247 -25.00 -4.63 7.02
CA PRO A 247 -25.30 -6.01 6.69
C PRO A 247 -25.68 -6.13 5.20
N HIS A 248 -25.15 -7.14 4.52
CA HIS A 248 -25.42 -7.42 3.09
C HIS A 248 -24.93 -6.36 2.09
N ALA A 249 -23.99 -5.47 2.48
CA ALA A 249 -23.43 -4.46 1.58
C ALA A 249 -22.86 -5.06 0.27
N LYS A 250 -22.21 -6.22 0.36
CA LYS A 250 -21.68 -6.94 -0.82
C LYS A 250 -22.78 -7.31 -1.80
N GLN A 251 -23.86 -7.93 -1.32
CA GLN A 251 -24.98 -8.36 -2.15
C GLN A 251 -25.69 -7.17 -2.81
N LYS A 252 -25.87 -6.06 -2.07
CA LYS A 252 -26.46 -4.81 -2.61
C LYS A 252 -25.63 -4.28 -3.79
N ILE A 253 -24.30 -4.24 -3.65
CA ILE A 253 -23.40 -3.77 -4.73
C ILE A 253 -23.44 -4.74 -5.91
N GLU A 254 -23.40 -6.04 -5.68
CA GLU A 254 -23.49 -7.07 -6.73
C GLU A 254 -24.79 -6.96 -7.56
N GLN A 255 -25.90 -6.59 -6.93
CA GLN A 255 -27.18 -6.35 -7.59
C GLN A 255 -27.24 -5.00 -8.32
N ARG A 256 -26.60 -3.95 -7.78
CA ARG A 256 -26.59 -2.61 -8.40
C ARG A 256 -25.75 -2.55 -9.68
N ILE A 257 -24.64 -3.29 -9.76
CA ILE A 257 -23.75 -3.28 -10.93
C ILE A 257 -24.51 -3.63 -12.21
N PRO A 258 -25.20 -4.78 -12.37
CA PRO A 258 -25.90 -5.14 -13.58
C PRO A 258 -27.11 -4.23 -13.88
N ALA A 259 -27.70 -3.60 -12.84
CA ALA A 259 -28.82 -2.68 -13.02
C ALA A 259 -28.35 -1.31 -13.55
N ASN A 260 -27.22 -0.79 -13.07
CA ASN A 260 -26.72 0.53 -13.42
C ASN A 260 -25.93 0.54 -14.73
N LEU A 261 -25.19 -0.53 -15.05
CA LEU A 261 -24.33 -0.60 -16.25
C LEU A 261 -25.05 -0.25 -17.56
N PRO A 262 -26.22 -0.83 -17.92
CA PRO A 262 -26.90 -0.53 -19.17
C PRO A 262 -27.35 0.93 -19.24
N THR A 263 -27.76 1.50 -18.10
CA THR A 263 -28.20 2.91 -18.01
C THR A 263 -27.02 3.85 -18.24
N ILE A 264 -25.87 3.59 -17.62
CA ILE A 264 -24.65 4.37 -17.79
C ILE A 264 -24.18 4.30 -19.24
N GLU A 265 -24.14 3.12 -19.84
CA GLU A 265 -23.71 2.93 -21.23
C GLU A 265 -24.64 3.69 -22.21
N ARG A 266 -25.94 3.70 -21.94
CA ARG A 266 -26.90 4.47 -22.73
C ARG A 266 -26.65 5.96 -22.61
N LEU A 267 -26.41 6.47 -21.41
CA LEU A 267 -26.12 7.89 -21.18
C LEU A 267 -24.80 8.31 -21.84
N LEU A 268 -23.76 7.47 -21.78
CA LEU A 268 -22.49 7.73 -22.47
C LEU A 268 -22.64 7.80 -23.98
N LYS A 269 -23.43 6.91 -24.58
CA LYS A 269 -23.75 6.98 -26.02
C LYS A 269 -24.50 8.26 -26.38
N LEU A 270 -25.47 8.68 -25.56
CA LEU A 270 -26.19 9.94 -25.76
C LEU A 270 -25.26 11.17 -25.62
N ASN A 271 -24.26 11.11 -24.73
CA ASN A 271 -23.26 12.17 -24.60
C ASN A 271 -22.36 12.24 -25.82
N GLN A 272 -21.96 11.10 -26.38
CA GLN A 272 -21.17 11.04 -27.61
C GLN A 272 -21.96 11.65 -28.81
N GLN A 273 -23.20 11.25 -28.95
CA GLN A 273 -24.08 11.79 -30.02
C GLN A 273 -24.30 13.31 -29.88
N ALA A 274 -24.50 13.78 -28.63
CA ALA A 274 -24.64 15.20 -28.36
C ALA A 274 -23.34 15.98 -28.65
N TRP A 275 -22.18 15.40 -28.40
CA TRP A 275 -20.88 15.98 -28.74
C TRP A 275 -20.71 16.08 -30.28
N GLU A 276 -21.00 15.02 -31.00
CA GLU A 276 -20.96 15.00 -32.47
C GLU A 276 -21.87 16.08 -33.09
N GLN A 277 -23.06 16.30 -32.49
CA GLN A 277 -23.96 17.38 -32.92
C GLN A 277 -23.37 18.77 -32.61
N LEU A 278 -22.67 18.95 -31.49
CA LEU A 278 -22.01 20.23 -31.16
C LEU A 278 -20.85 20.54 -32.10
N GLU A 279 -20.12 19.52 -32.55
CA GLU A 279 -19.01 19.65 -33.49
C GLU A 279 -19.45 19.85 -34.93
N ALA A 280 -20.51 19.18 -35.36
CA ALA A 280 -21.05 19.31 -36.71
C ALA A 280 -21.51 20.75 -37.03
N GLY A 281 -21.73 21.58 -36.06
CA GLY A 281 -22.16 22.98 -36.23
C GLY A 281 -23.62 23.10 -36.67
N GLY A 282 -24.04 24.31 -37.05
CA GLY A 282 -25.41 24.57 -37.52
C GLY A 282 -26.46 24.78 -36.42
N LEU A 283 -26.07 24.68 -35.12
CA LEU A 283 -26.99 24.89 -34.00
C LEU A 283 -27.10 26.39 -33.66
N THR A 284 -28.30 26.82 -33.29
CA THR A 284 -28.54 28.17 -32.75
C THR A 284 -27.89 28.30 -31.36
N ALA A 285 -27.53 29.50 -30.92
CA ALA A 285 -26.92 29.73 -29.60
C ALA A 285 -27.76 29.18 -28.44
N ALA A 286 -29.12 29.27 -28.57
CA ALA A 286 -30.02 28.71 -27.56
C ALA A 286 -29.98 27.18 -27.52
N GLN A 287 -29.94 26.51 -28.67
CA GLN A 287 -29.83 25.05 -28.77
C GLN A 287 -28.49 24.55 -28.24
N LYS A 288 -27.39 25.27 -28.52
CA LYS A 288 -26.05 24.94 -28.01
C LYS A 288 -26.00 24.99 -26.47
N THR A 289 -26.55 26.05 -25.87
CA THR A 289 -26.60 26.18 -24.40
C THR A 289 -27.51 25.13 -23.76
N GLN A 290 -28.61 24.78 -24.39
CA GLN A 290 -29.49 23.72 -23.89
C GLN A 290 -28.79 22.36 -23.95
N LEU A 291 -28.13 22.02 -25.03
CA LEU A 291 -27.42 20.75 -25.22
C LEU A 291 -26.24 20.62 -24.20
N GLN A 292 -25.52 21.72 -23.96
CA GLN A 292 -24.45 21.74 -22.93
C GLN A 292 -25.02 21.53 -21.52
N ARG A 293 -26.18 22.09 -21.18
CA ARG A 293 -26.87 21.84 -19.92
C ARG A 293 -27.27 20.37 -19.79
N GLU A 294 -27.84 19.78 -20.81
CA GLU A 294 -28.22 18.38 -20.84
C GLU A 294 -26.99 17.45 -20.66
N LEU A 295 -25.87 17.75 -21.34
CA LEU A 295 -24.62 17.03 -21.20
C LEU A 295 -24.13 17.07 -19.73
N THR A 296 -24.18 18.25 -19.13
CA THR A 296 -23.76 18.41 -17.74
C THR A 296 -24.63 17.61 -16.77
N LEU A 297 -25.95 17.63 -16.96
CA LEU A 297 -26.89 16.83 -16.14
C LEU A 297 -26.68 15.33 -16.32
N ARG A 298 -26.46 14.86 -17.55
CA ARG A 298 -26.18 13.44 -17.83
C ARG A 298 -24.87 12.99 -17.20
N ARG A 299 -23.80 13.81 -17.28
CA ARG A 299 -22.50 13.53 -16.63
C ARG A 299 -22.64 13.40 -15.12
N ARG A 300 -23.39 14.29 -14.47
CA ARG A 300 -23.70 14.20 -13.05
C ARG A 300 -24.43 12.91 -12.71
N ARG A 301 -25.43 12.55 -13.48
CA ARG A 301 -26.19 11.30 -13.30
C ARG A 301 -25.30 10.06 -13.47
N ILE A 302 -24.40 10.07 -14.45
CA ILE A 302 -23.40 9.01 -14.64
C ILE A 302 -22.50 8.92 -13.40
N GLY A 303 -21.99 10.05 -12.91
CA GLY A 303 -21.16 10.11 -11.70
C GLY A 303 -21.86 9.50 -10.47
N THR A 304 -23.14 9.83 -10.26
CA THR A 304 -23.95 9.27 -9.16
C THR A 304 -24.12 7.76 -9.31
N LEU A 305 -24.52 7.26 -10.49
CA LEU A 305 -24.70 5.83 -10.73
C LEU A 305 -23.39 5.04 -10.58
N LEU A 306 -22.25 5.63 -10.95
CA LEU A 306 -20.92 5.02 -10.72
C LEU A 306 -20.53 5.01 -9.25
N GLU A 307 -20.87 6.06 -8.48
CA GLU A 307 -20.62 6.09 -7.02
C GLU A 307 -21.46 5.05 -6.28
N GLU A 308 -22.71 4.81 -6.68
CA GLU A 308 -23.55 3.74 -6.13
C GLU A 308 -22.90 2.34 -6.29
N CYS A 309 -22.09 2.15 -7.33
CA CYS A 309 -21.32 0.92 -7.50
C CYS A 309 -20.11 0.82 -6.58
N CYS A 310 -19.80 1.82 -5.76
CA CYS A 310 -18.77 1.79 -4.71
C CYS A 310 -17.36 1.38 -5.16
N LEU A 311 -16.86 1.89 -6.29
CA LEU A 311 -15.47 1.65 -6.73
C LEU A 311 -14.47 2.13 -5.67
N ARG A 312 -13.40 1.39 -5.41
CA ARG A 312 -12.32 1.85 -4.51
C ARG A 312 -11.62 3.09 -5.08
N THR A 313 -11.32 4.07 -4.21
CA THR A 313 -10.57 5.30 -4.59
C THR A 313 -9.23 4.97 -5.26
N GLY A 314 -8.57 3.87 -4.84
CA GLY A 314 -7.35 3.37 -5.48
C GLY A 314 -7.50 3.00 -6.96
N ARG A 315 -8.72 2.76 -7.46
CA ARG A 315 -9.02 2.56 -8.89
C ARG A 315 -9.33 3.86 -9.62
N ILE A 316 -9.79 4.88 -8.90
CA ILE A 316 -10.13 6.20 -9.46
C ILE A 316 -8.87 7.08 -9.63
N ILE A 317 -7.91 7.01 -8.70
CA ILE A 317 -6.64 7.77 -8.79
C ILE A 317 -5.88 7.53 -10.11
N PRO A 318 -5.73 6.30 -10.63
CA PRO A 318 -5.11 6.09 -11.93
C PRO A 318 -5.87 6.75 -13.08
N LEU A 319 -7.21 6.80 -13.03
CA LEU A 319 -8.03 7.50 -14.03
C LEU A 319 -7.77 9.01 -14.01
N TYR A 320 -7.71 9.60 -12.83
CA TYR A 320 -7.32 10.99 -12.65
C TYR A 320 -5.92 11.28 -13.21
N ARG A 321 -4.92 10.40 -12.97
CA ARG A 321 -3.57 10.55 -13.53
C ARG A 321 -3.58 10.48 -15.06
N LYS A 322 -4.40 9.63 -15.66
CA LYS A 322 -4.58 9.58 -17.12
C LYS A 322 -5.17 10.90 -17.65
N LEU A 323 -6.20 11.45 -16.99
CA LEU A 323 -6.75 12.76 -17.35
C LEU A 323 -5.70 13.87 -17.26
N LEU A 324 -4.83 13.85 -16.25
CA LEU A 324 -3.69 14.78 -16.14
C LEU A 324 -2.70 14.64 -17.31
N GLY A 325 -2.43 13.43 -17.74
CA GLY A 325 -1.61 13.17 -18.93
C GLY A 325 -2.24 13.73 -20.21
N ILE A 326 -3.53 13.51 -20.39
CA ILE A 326 -4.27 14.00 -21.55
C ILE A 326 -4.25 15.53 -21.60
N ILE A 327 -4.58 16.23 -20.49
CA ILE A 327 -4.58 17.71 -20.48
C ILE A 327 -3.19 18.29 -20.69
N SER A 328 -2.14 17.65 -20.13
CA SER A 328 -0.76 18.08 -20.35
C SER A 328 -0.38 17.99 -21.83
N LYS A 329 -0.73 16.88 -22.49
CA LYS A 329 -0.47 16.67 -23.91
C LYS A 329 -1.26 17.64 -24.79
N MET A 330 -2.54 17.86 -24.48
CA MET A 330 -3.37 18.83 -25.21
C MET A 330 -2.81 20.25 -25.09
N ARG A 331 -2.32 20.67 -23.89
CA ARG A 331 -1.68 21.97 -23.69
C ARG A 331 -0.39 22.12 -24.48
N GLU A 332 0.40 21.08 -24.56
CA GLU A 332 1.64 21.07 -25.33
C GLU A 332 1.36 21.23 -26.82
N MET A 333 0.42 20.44 -27.36
CA MET A 333 -0.03 20.52 -28.75
C MET A 333 -0.59 21.90 -29.09
N GLN A 334 -1.48 22.43 -28.25
CA GLN A 334 -2.05 23.76 -28.46
C GLN A 334 -0.96 24.85 -28.53
N ARG A 335 0.05 24.78 -27.63
CA ARG A 335 1.19 25.72 -27.66
C ARG A 335 2.01 25.57 -28.93
N ASN A 336 2.20 24.33 -29.42
CA ASN A 336 2.96 24.07 -30.64
C ASN A 336 2.18 24.52 -31.88
N LEU A 337 0.86 24.29 -31.94
CA LEU A 337 -0.01 24.80 -33.02
C LEU A 337 0.01 26.32 -33.06
N VAL A 338 -0.13 27.02 -31.90
CA VAL A 338 -0.05 28.49 -31.85
C VAL A 338 1.33 29.00 -32.27
N LYS A 339 2.42 28.25 -32.01
CA LYS A 339 3.77 28.61 -32.50
C LYS A 339 3.91 28.37 -33.98
N ALA A 340 3.33 27.29 -34.52
CA ALA A 340 3.30 26.99 -35.95
C ALA A 340 2.53 28.06 -36.75
N ASP A 341 1.40 28.54 -36.22
CA ASP A 341 0.64 29.63 -36.80
C ASP A 341 1.44 30.97 -36.85
N LYS A 342 2.25 31.23 -35.81
CA LYS A 342 3.10 32.44 -35.74
C LYS A 342 4.37 32.38 -36.58
N HIS A 343 4.88 31.19 -36.81
CA HIS A 343 6.16 30.95 -37.49
C HIS A 343 6.04 29.77 -38.47
N PRO A 344 5.23 29.89 -39.57
CA PRO A 344 4.96 28.80 -40.50
C PRO A 344 6.24 28.27 -41.18
N ASP A 345 7.27 29.13 -41.33
CA ASP A 345 8.55 28.75 -41.97
C ASP A 345 9.39 27.73 -41.17
N ARG A 346 9.03 27.48 -39.90
CA ARG A 346 9.79 26.59 -39.00
C ARG A 346 9.18 25.20 -38.81
N TYR A 347 7.98 25.02 -39.29
CA TYR A 347 7.20 23.78 -39.11
C TYR A 347 6.82 23.21 -40.45
N ASP A 348 6.94 21.90 -40.60
CA ASP A 348 6.48 21.20 -41.76
C ASP A 348 4.94 21.18 -41.76
N PRO A 349 4.25 21.56 -42.86
CA PRO A 349 2.80 21.51 -42.96
C PRO A 349 2.20 20.14 -42.63
N GLU A 350 2.89 19.04 -42.99
CA GLU A 350 2.43 17.68 -42.68
C GLU A 350 2.44 17.44 -41.16
N ASP A 351 3.50 17.87 -40.43
CA ASP A 351 3.59 17.75 -38.96
C ASP A 351 2.49 18.58 -38.28
N VAL A 352 2.19 19.77 -38.76
CA VAL A 352 1.11 20.61 -38.24
C VAL A 352 -0.24 19.95 -38.40
N TYR A 353 -0.48 19.34 -39.58
CA TYR A 353 -1.72 18.63 -39.86
C TYR A 353 -1.88 17.42 -38.89
N VAL A 354 -0.85 16.62 -38.73
CA VAL A 354 -0.85 15.48 -37.81
C VAL A 354 -1.08 15.93 -36.36
N MET A 355 -0.43 17.02 -35.91
CA MET A 355 -0.66 17.58 -34.57
C MET A 355 -2.10 18.06 -34.39
N GLN A 356 -2.72 18.66 -35.43
CA GLN A 356 -4.11 19.08 -35.36
C GLN A 356 -5.07 17.88 -35.29
N GLU A 357 -4.83 16.86 -36.09
CA GLU A 357 -5.61 15.61 -36.05
C GLU A 357 -5.51 14.91 -34.69
N GLU A 358 -4.31 14.86 -34.14
CA GLU A 358 -4.08 14.28 -32.78
C GLU A 358 -4.77 15.10 -31.68
N PHE A 359 -4.72 16.44 -31.76
CA PHE A 359 -5.42 17.33 -30.84
C PHE A 359 -6.94 17.13 -30.90
N ASP A 360 -7.51 17.06 -32.09
CA ASP A 360 -8.95 16.82 -32.30
C ASP A 360 -9.32 15.39 -31.83
N GLY A 361 -8.45 14.41 -32.04
CA GLY A 361 -8.62 13.06 -31.53
C GLY A 361 -8.66 13.02 -29.99
N LEU A 362 -7.79 13.77 -29.30
CA LEU A 362 -7.81 13.88 -27.84
C LEU A 362 -9.06 14.63 -27.34
N ARG A 363 -9.53 15.66 -28.06
CA ARG A 363 -10.74 16.39 -27.73
C ARG A 363 -11.98 15.49 -27.87
N ASN A 364 -12.04 14.67 -28.91
CA ASN A 364 -13.09 13.68 -29.10
C ASN A 364 -13.03 12.52 -28.10
N LEU A 365 -11.87 12.21 -27.56
CA LEU A 365 -11.72 11.22 -26.50
C LEU A 365 -12.32 11.70 -25.17
N VAL A 366 -12.17 13.00 -24.86
CA VAL A 366 -12.65 13.61 -23.60
C VAL A 366 -14.10 14.10 -23.73
N LEU A 367 -14.58 14.38 -24.95
CA LEU A 367 -15.90 14.95 -25.29
C LEU A 367 -16.12 16.35 -24.67
N GLU A 368 -15.04 17.13 -24.44
CA GLU A 368 -15.11 18.47 -23.86
C GLU A 368 -14.24 19.48 -24.63
N PRO A 369 -14.66 20.76 -24.73
CA PRO A 369 -13.78 21.82 -25.18
C PRO A 369 -12.58 21.99 -24.25
N MET A 370 -11.43 22.37 -24.81
CA MET A 370 -10.17 22.50 -24.04
C MET A 370 -10.33 23.39 -22.80
N ASP A 371 -11.00 24.55 -22.92
CA ASP A 371 -11.15 25.52 -21.82
C ASP A 371 -12.02 25.00 -20.67
N GLU A 372 -13.05 24.19 -20.98
CA GLU A 372 -13.91 23.57 -19.98
C GLU A 372 -13.19 22.40 -19.29
N PHE A 373 -12.48 21.60 -20.08
CA PHE A 373 -11.67 20.50 -19.56
C PHE A 373 -10.55 21.02 -18.66
N GLU A 374 -9.89 22.13 -19.04
CA GLU A 374 -8.85 22.76 -18.21
C GLU A 374 -9.41 23.30 -16.88
N ARG A 375 -10.58 23.94 -16.90
CA ARG A 375 -11.27 24.39 -15.68
C ARG A 375 -11.60 23.20 -14.78
N ARG A 376 -12.19 22.14 -15.31
CA ARG A 376 -12.51 20.90 -14.60
C ARG A 376 -11.26 20.30 -13.97
N MET A 377 -10.17 20.20 -14.71
CA MET A 377 -8.92 19.63 -14.21
C MET A 377 -8.29 20.47 -13.10
N ARG A 378 -8.34 21.80 -13.17
CA ARG A 378 -7.91 22.69 -12.07
C ARG A 378 -8.73 22.47 -10.81
N ASP A 379 -10.05 22.32 -10.94
CA ASP A 379 -10.93 22.04 -9.81
C ASP A 379 -10.65 20.67 -9.17
N ILE A 380 -10.44 19.64 -9.98
CA ILE A 380 -10.10 18.32 -9.49
C ILE A 380 -8.74 18.33 -8.76
N GLN A 381 -7.74 19.03 -9.31
CA GLN A 381 -6.42 19.16 -8.70
C GLN A 381 -6.49 19.88 -7.34
N ARG A 382 -7.29 20.95 -7.23
CA ARG A 382 -7.50 21.67 -5.97
C ARG A 382 -8.08 20.74 -4.91
N VAL A 383 -9.19 20.08 -5.21
CA VAL A 383 -9.86 19.15 -4.27
C VAL A 383 -8.96 17.98 -3.89
N PHE A 384 -8.19 17.45 -4.84
CA PHE A 384 -7.22 16.39 -4.55
C PHE A 384 -6.09 16.88 -3.63
N GLY A 385 -5.61 18.10 -3.85
CA GLY A 385 -4.62 18.74 -2.99
C GLY A 385 -5.11 18.91 -1.56
N GLU A 386 -6.36 19.33 -1.37
CA GLU A 386 -7.00 19.47 -0.05
C GLU A 386 -7.19 18.10 0.63
N TYR A 387 -7.60 17.09 -0.13
CA TYR A 387 -7.69 15.71 0.37
C TYR A 387 -6.35 15.19 0.86
N GLU A 388 -5.27 15.37 0.08
CA GLU A 388 -3.93 14.96 0.49
C GLU A 388 -3.40 15.79 1.67
N GLN A 389 -3.71 17.10 1.72
CA GLN A 389 -3.29 17.95 2.83
C GLN A 389 -3.97 17.53 4.13
N ALA A 390 -5.28 17.31 4.12
CA ALA A 390 -6.00 16.84 5.29
C ALA A 390 -5.47 15.49 5.81
N LYS A 391 -5.06 14.58 4.90
CA LYS A 391 -4.39 13.32 5.28
C LYS A 391 -3.03 13.57 5.93
N ARG A 392 -2.24 14.50 5.38
CA ARG A 392 -0.93 14.87 5.95
C ARG A 392 -1.08 15.48 7.34
N ASP A 393 -2.07 16.34 7.54
CA ASP A 393 -2.31 17.01 8.82
C ASP A 393 -2.72 15.98 9.88
N LEU A 394 -3.64 15.07 9.57
CA LEU A 394 -4.03 14.01 10.50
C LEU A 394 -2.87 13.04 10.80
N SER A 395 -2.07 12.69 9.80
CA SER A 395 -0.88 11.86 10.01
C SER A 395 0.18 12.59 10.82
N GLY A 396 0.45 13.87 10.48
CA GLY A 396 1.47 14.71 11.11
C GLY A 396 1.25 14.87 12.60
N GLY A 397 0.01 15.16 13.02
CA GLY A 397 -0.32 15.29 14.44
C GLY A 397 -0.19 13.99 15.25
N ASN A 398 -0.14 12.83 14.57
CA ASN A 398 -0.05 11.51 15.20
C ASN A 398 1.32 10.82 15.04
N LEU A 399 2.36 11.50 14.52
CA LEU A 399 3.70 10.91 14.36
C LEU A 399 4.32 10.50 15.70
N ARG A 400 4.03 11.23 16.78
CA ARG A 400 4.52 10.90 18.13
C ARG A 400 4.04 9.52 18.60
N LEU A 401 2.81 9.13 18.23
CA LEU A 401 2.27 7.80 18.51
C LEU A 401 3.13 6.70 17.84
N VAL A 402 3.58 6.92 16.62
CA VAL A 402 4.45 5.96 15.93
C VAL A 402 5.77 5.77 16.68
N VAL A 403 6.40 6.86 17.12
CA VAL A 403 7.68 6.81 17.87
C VAL A 403 7.52 6.06 19.18
N SER A 404 6.44 6.30 19.93
CA SER A 404 6.17 5.63 21.21
C SER A 404 6.03 4.11 21.04
N ILE A 405 5.35 3.68 19.98
CA ILE A 405 5.20 2.26 19.63
C ILE A 405 6.52 1.68 19.12
N ALA A 406 7.21 2.37 18.21
CA ALA A 406 8.49 1.93 17.62
C ALA A 406 9.57 1.70 18.68
N LYS A 407 9.57 2.48 19.77
CA LYS A 407 10.50 2.34 20.90
C LYS A 407 10.46 0.93 21.50
N LYS A 408 9.31 0.26 21.56
CA LYS A 408 9.14 -1.11 22.06
C LYS A 408 9.75 -2.18 21.14
N TYR A 409 10.06 -1.83 19.88
CA TYR A 409 10.61 -2.73 18.86
C TYR A 409 12.08 -2.49 18.54
N ARG A 410 12.79 -1.68 19.33
CA ARG A 410 14.24 -1.47 19.19
C ARG A 410 15.01 -2.80 19.32
N ASN A 411 16.18 -2.88 18.70
CA ASN A 411 17.12 -4.00 18.78
C ASN A 411 16.55 -5.35 18.30
N ARG A 412 15.59 -5.32 17.37
CA ARG A 412 15.00 -6.53 16.78
C ARG A 412 15.48 -6.83 15.36
N GLY A 413 16.66 -6.29 14.97
CA GLY A 413 17.31 -6.57 13.69
C GLY A 413 17.12 -5.47 12.64
N LEU A 414 16.32 -4.44 12.90
CA LEU A 414 16.19 -3.26 12.04
C LEU A 414 16.71 -2.01 12.75
N PRO A 415 17.29 -1.05 12.01
CA PRO A 415 17.61 0.29 12.50
C PRO A 415 16.35 1.00 13.00
N PHE A 416 16.48 1.84 14.02
CA PHE A 416 15.33 2.49 14.65
C PHE A 416 14.56 3.42 13.68
N LEU A 417 15.27 4.11 12.79
CA LEU A 417 14.63 4.96 11.77
C LEU A 417 13.77 4.15 10.79
N ASP A 418 14.22 2.95 10.41
CA ASP A 418 13.47 2.10 9.49
C ASP A 418 12.19 1.58 10.17
N ILE A 419 12.27 1.24 11.46
CA ILE A 419 11.09 0.87 12.26
C ILE A 419 10.08 2.03 12.31
N ILE A 420 10.55 3.27 12.48
CA ILE A 420 9.69 4.46 12.46
C ILE A 420 9.05 4.64 11.07
N GLN A 421 9.81 4.50 9.99
CA GLN A 421 9.29 4.67 8.62
C GLN A 421 8.22 3.64 8.27
N GLU A 422 8.45 2.38 8.64
CA GLU A 422 7.43 1.34 8.47
C GLU A 422 6.20 1.60 9.35
N GLY A 423 6.41 2.09 10.58
CA GLY A 423 5.33 2.56 11.44
C GLY A 423 4.53 3.72 10.84
N ASN A 424 5.19 4.70 10.21
CA ASN A 424 4.54 5.79 9.49
C ASN A 424 3.71 5.28 8.31
N THR A 425 4.20 4.25 7.60
CA THR A 425 3.44 3.58 6.53
C THR A 425 2.18 2.93 7.10
N GLY A 426 2.26 2.31 8.27
CA GLY A 426 1.11 1.79 9.02
C GLY A 426 0.13 2.89 9.41
N LEU A 427 0.62 4.02 9.93
CA LEU A 427 -0.18 5.19 10.27
C LEU A 427 -0.95 5.74 9.06
N MET A 428 -0.31 5.89 7.90
CA MET A 428 -0.97 6.35 6.67
C MET A 428 -2.10 5.41 6.24
N ARG A 429 -1.91 4.09 6.39
CA ARG A 429 -2.98 3.11 6.12
C ARG A 429 -4.13 3.24 7.11
N ALA A 430 -3.84 3.54 8.39
CA ALA A 430 -4.86 3.79 9.40
C ALA A 430 -5.70 5.03 9.04
N VAL A 431 -5.06 6.14 8.61
CA VAL A 431 -5.76 7.36 8.16
C VAL A 431 -6.71 7.08 7.01
N ASP A 432 -6.31 6.26 6.02
CA ASP A 432 -7.15 5.92 4.87
C ASP A 432 -8.40 5.10 5.24
N LYS A 433 -8.34 4.34 6.35
CA LYS A 433 -9.39 3.41 6.77
C LYS A 433 -10.14 3.86 8.03
N TYR A 434 -9.75 4.98 8.64
CA TYR A 434 -10.37 5.46 9.86
C TYR A 434 -11.81 5.91 9.61
N GLU A 435 -12.74 5.39 10.43
CA GLU A 435 -14.16 5.70 10.41
C GLU A 435 -14.54 6.38 11.75
N TYR A 436 -14.60 7.71 11.78
CA TYR A 436 -14.91 8.47 12.99
C TYR A 436 -16.31 8.17 13.55
N LYS A 437 -17.25 7.75 12.70
CA LYS A 437 -18.64 7.39 13.08
C LYS A 437 -18.70 6.26 14.13
N ARG A 438 -17.65 5.43 14.24
CA ARG A 438 -17.57 4.37 15.25
C ARG A 438 -17.29 4.89 16.67
N GLY A 439 -16.98 6.16 16.85
CA GLY A 439 -16.78 6.79 18.16
C GLY A 439 -15.43 6.54 18.83
N TYR A 440 -14.58 5.63 18.29
CA TYR A 440 -13.26 5.33 18.87
C TYR A 440 -12.25 6.45 18.62
N LYS A 441 -11.29 6.64 19.55
CA LYS A 441 -10.14 7.53 19.33
C LYS A 441 -9.32 7.04 18.15
N PHE A 442 -8.77 7.96 17.36
CA PHE A 442 -7.89 7.61 16.23
C PHE A 442 -6.67 6.81 16.68
N SER A 443 -6.06 7.18 17.83
CA SER A 443 -4.91 6.50 18.40
C SER A 443 -5.17 5.00 18.65
N THR A 444 -6.34 4.63 19.18
CA THR A 444 -6.71 3.22 19.42
C THR A 444 -6.73 2.40 18.13
N TYR A 445 -7.30 2.97 17.07
CA TYR A 445 -7.34 2.30 15.76
C TYR A 445 -5.97 2.27 15.07
N ALA A 446 -5.24 3.38 15.12
CA ALA A 446 -3.93 3.52 14.49
C ALA A 446 -2.87 2.61 15.11
N THR A 447 -2.92 2.38 16.43
CA THR A 447 -1.98 1.50 17.16
C THR A 447 -1.91 0.11 16.54
N TRP A 448 -3.07 -0.46 16.17
CA TRP A 448 -3.12 -1.77 15.53
C TRP A 448 -2.40 -1.77 14.16
N TRP A 449 -2.66 -0.78 13.30
CA TRP A 449 -2.03 -0.69 11.98
C TRP A 449 -0.53 -0.42 12.05
N ILE A 450 -0.11 0.43 12.99
CA ILE A 450 1.30 0.75 13.23
C ILE A 450 2.03 -0.52 13.69
N ARG A 451 1.47 -1.22 14.68
CA ARG A 451 2.03 -2.48 15.20
C ARG A 451 2.16 -3.52 14.10
N GLN A 452 1.09 -3.74 13.33
CA GLN A 452 1.07 -4.69 12.23
C GLN A 452 2.13 -4.37 11.17
N ALA A 453 2.29 -3.09 10.79
CA ALA A 453 3.29 -2.68 9.81
C ALA A 453 4.72 -2.92 10.32
N ILE A 454 5.01 -2.53 11.56
CA ILE A 454 6.32 -2.73 12.20
C ILE A 454 6.65 -4.22 12.32
N THR A 455 5.72 -5.03 12.84
CA THR A 455 5.93 -6.48 13.02
C THR A 455 6.18 -7.17 11.69
N ARG A 456 5.41 -6.80 10.67
CA ARG A 456 5.59 -7.34 9.32
C ARG A 456 6.93 -6.92 8.72
N ALA A 457 7.34 -5.67 8.88
CA ALA A 457 8.64 -5.19 8.40
C ALA A 457 9.80 -5.92 9.09
N ILE A 458 9.72 -6.13 10.40
CA ILE A 458 10.71 -6.94 11.14
C ILE A 458 10.75 -8.38 10.60
N ALA A 459 9.60 -8.99 10.36
CA ALA A 459 9.55 -10.34 9.80
C ALA A 459 10.17 -10.43 8.40
N ASP A 460 9.90 -9.43 7.53
CA ASP A 460 10.34 -9.46 6.14
C ASP A 460 11.81 -9.02 5.94
N GLN A 461 12.35 -8.14 6.81
CA GLN A 461 13.62 -7.41 6.54
C GLN A 461 14.68 -7.59 7.64
N ALA A 462 14.35 -8.07 8.86
CA ALA A 462 15.30 -8.13 9.98
C ALA A 462 16.39 -9.20 9.82
N ARG A 463 16.23 -10.13 8.88
CA ARG A 463 17.18 -11.24 8.70
C ARG A 463 17.94 -11.08 7.40
N THR A 464 19.24 -11.36 7.43
CA THR A 464 20.11 -11.38 6.25
C THR A 464 19.59 -12.33 5.18
N ILE A 465 19.14 -13.51 5.57
CA ILE A 465 18.42 -14.46 4.70
C ILE A 465 16.94 -14.38 5.04
N ARG A 466 16.14 -13.87 4.10
CA ARG A 466 14.70 -13.68 4.30
C ARG A 466 13.98 -15.01 4.54
N ILE A 467 13.19 -15.05 5.60
CA ILE A 467 12.35 -16.22 5.95
C ILE A 467 10.88 -15.85 5.70
N PRO A 468 10.06 -16.75 5.15
CA PRO A 468 8.62 -16.53 4.99
C PRO A 468 7.93 -16.25 6.33
N VAL A 469 6.90 -15.37 6.32
CA VAL A 469 6.23 -14.89 7.55
C VAL A 469 5.64 -16.05 8.36
N HIS A 470 4.97 -17.02 7.74
CA HIS A 470 4.39 -18.19 8.43
C HIS A 470 5.45 -19.03 9.19
N MET A 471 6.69 -19.10 8.69
CA MET A 471 7.77 -19.80 9.39
C MET A 471 8.23 -19.01 10.63
N ILE A 472 8.18 -17.66 10.57
CA ILE A 472 8.52 -16.81 11.72
C ILE A 472 7.43 -16.91 12.80
N GLU A 473 6.17 -17.03 12.41
CA GLU A 473 5.04 -17.28 13.31
C GLU A 473 5.21 -18.61 14.03
N THR A 474 5.48 -19.69 13.28
CA THR A 474 5.77 -21.02 13.84
C THR A 474 6.99 -20.95 14.81
N MET A 475 8.04 -20.22 14.42
CA MET A 475 9.24 -20.02 15.23
C MET A 475 8.92 -19.29 16.55
N SER A 476 8.08 -18.24 16.49
CA SER A 476 7.62 -17.51 17.67
C SER A 476 6.77 -18.39 18.57
N LYS A 477 5.87 -19.21 18.01
CA LYS A 477 5.07 -20.19 18.73
C LYS A 477 5.95 -21.20 19.45
N LEU A 478 6.93 -21.79 18.77
CA LEU A 478 7.87 -22.74 19.35
C LEU A 478 8.69 -22.10 20.49
N ARG A 479 9.16 -20.87 20.30
CA ARG A 479 9.93 -20.13 21.33
C ARG A 479 9.09 -19.86 22.58
N LYS A 480 7.81 -19.45 22.43
CA LYS A 480 6.89 -19.26 23.57
C LYS A 480 6.66 -20.55 24.33
N VAL A 481 6.37 -21.62 23.60
CA VAL A 481 6.14 -22.95 24.21
C VAL A 481 7.38 -23.44 24.92
N SER A 482 8.56 -23.32 24.31
CA SER A 482 9.83 -23.70 24.92
C SER A 482 10.10 -22.89 26.21
N LYS A 483 9.86 -21.56 26.20
CA LYS A 483 9.99 -20.70 27.37
C LYS A 483 9.02 -21.11 28.49
N LYS A 484 7.78 -21.44 28.16
CA LYS A 484 6.78 -21.92 29.11
C LYS A 484 7.18 -23.26 29.72
N LEU A 485 7.60 -24.23 28.89
CA LEU A 485 8.06 -25.54 29.36
C LEU A 485 9.33 -25.42 30.24
N LEU A 486 10.25 -24.50 29.91
CA LEU A 486 11.42 -24.22 30.74
C LEU A 486 11.01 -23.71 32.14
N GLN A 487 9.99 -22.83 32.19
CA GLN A 487 9.47 -22.30 33.45
C GLN A 487 8.75 -23.37 34.27
N ASP A 488 7.99 -24.26 33.64
CA ASP A 488 7.22 -25.31 34.29
C ASP A 488 8.10 -26.48 34.76
N LYS A 489 9.11 -26.86 33.96
CA LYS A 489 9.96 -28.03 34.20
C LYS A 489 11.31 -27.70 34.85
N GLY A 490 11.74 -26.44 34.87
CA GLY A 490 13.04 -25.98 35.40
C GLY A 490 14.25 -26.47 34.59
N ARG A 491 14.05 -27.12 33.41
CA ARG A 491 15.11 -27.59 32.51
C ARG A 491 14.75 -27.25 31.06
N GLU A 492 15.74 -27.18 30.20
CA GLU A 492 15.49 -27.02 28.75
C GLU A 492 14.65 -28.18 28.22
N PRO A 493 13.55 -27.88 27.50
CA PRO A 493 12.69 -28.90 26.91
C PRO A 493 13.37 -29.59 25.73
N THR A 494 13.09 -30.86 25.53
CA THR A 494 13.52 -31.60 24.33
C THR A 494 12.75 -31.13 23.12
N ILE A 495 13.30 -31.39 21.91
CA ILE A 495 12.63 -31.04 20.64
C ILE A 495 11.25 -31.73 20.55
N GLU A 496 11.16 -32.96 21.04
CA GLU A 496 9.93 -33.77 21.05
C GLU A 496 8.86 -33.15 21.97
N GLU A 497 9.25 -32.78 23.20
CA GLU A 497 8.37 -32.11 24.16
C GLU A 497 7.87 -30.77 23.63
N THR A 498 8.75 -30.01 22.93
CA THR A 498 8.40 -28.73 22.33
C THR A 498 7.44 -28.91 21.14
N ALA A 499 7.66 -29.93 20.32
CA ALA A 499 6.81 -30.27 19.17
C ALA A 499 5.40 -30.67 19.61
N GLU A 500 5.31 -31.55 20.63
CA GLU A 500 4.05 -32.03 21.19
C GLU A 500 3.23 -30.88 21.81
N ALA A 501 3.88 -30.07 22.66
CA ALA A 501 3.23 -28.93 23.31
C ALA A 501 2.82 -27.81 22.34
N ALA A 502 3.54 -27.65 21.22
CA ALA A 502 3.21 -26.67 20.18
C ALA A 502 2.18 -27.20 19.15
N GLY A 503 1.92 -28.53 19.11
CA GLY A 503 1.06 -29.14 18.11
C GLY A 503 1.61 -29.06 16.68
N VAL A 504 2.95 -29.15 16.53
CA VAL A 504 3.67 -29.09 15.26
C VAL A 504 4.40 -30.41 15.06
N SER A 505 4.56 -30.87 13.83
CA SER A 505 5.26 -32.13 13.55
C SER A 505 6.72 -32.06 13.98
N LEU A 506 7.29 -33.19 14.42
CA LEU A 506 8.68 -33.26 14.89
C LEU A 506 9.68 -32.85 13.80
N GLU A 507 9.44 -33.25 12.57
CA GLU A 507 10.28 -32.90 11.41
C GLU A 507 10.26 -31.39 11.12
N GLU A 508 9.07 -30.78 11.15
CA GLU A 508 8.91 -29.36 10.97
C GLU A 508 9.56 -28.56 12.12
N THR A 509 9.39 -29.02 13.36
CA THR A 509 10.05 -28.41 14.53
C THR A 509 11.58 -28.44 14.37
N ARG A 510 12.17 -29.57 13.96
CA ARG A 510 13.62 -29.66 13.69
C ARG A 510 14.05 -28.71 12.57
N ARG A 511 13.27 -28.64 11.49
CA ARG A 511 13.54 -27.73 10.36
C ARG A 511 13.50 -26.27 10.80
N VAL A 512 12.46 -25.86 11.53
CA VAL A 512 12.28 -24.49 12.03
C VAL A 512 13.40 -24.10 12.98
N LEU A 513 13.79 -24.98 13.92
CA LEU A 513 14.90 -24.71 14.84
C LEU A 513 16.24 -24.58 14.11
N LYS A 514 16.47 -25.34 13.04
CA LYS A 514 17.67 -25.22 12.19
C LYS A 514 17.71 -23.87 11.46
N ILE A 515 16.57 -23.43 10.90
CA ILE A 515 16.43 -22.14 10.20
C ILE A 515 16.49 -20.95 11.17
N SER A 516 16.14 -21.16 12.45
CA SER A 516 16.12 -20.10 13.49
C SER A 516 17.50 -19.49 13.76
N ARG A 517 18.58 -20.16 13.42
CA ARG A 517 19.96 -19.67 13.65
C ARG A 517 20.27 -18.47 12.77
N HIS A 518 20.99 -17.49 13.34
CA HIS A 518 21.50 -16.36 12.57
C HIS A 518 22.82 -16.72 11.90
N PRO A 519 23.10 -16.23 10.67
CA PRO A 519 24.42 -16.38 10.06
C PRO A 519 25.47 -15.63 10.91
N ILE A 520 26.67 -16.17 10.93
CA ILE A 520 27.83 -15.59 11.61
C ILE A 520 28.66 -14.85 10.56
N SER A 521 29.16 -13.64 10.88
CA SER A 521 30.05 -12.90 9.99
C SER A 521 31.39 -13.63 9.83
N LEU A 522 31.87 -13.74 8.61
CA LEU A 522 33.21 -14.29 8.32
C LEU A 522 34.33 -13.35 8.78
N ASP A 523 34.06 -12.04 8.83
CA ASP A 523 35.01 -11.01 9.30
C ASP A 523 35.05 -10.89 10.83
N ARG A 524 34.46 -11.83 11.55
CA ARG A 524 34.52 -11.82 13.01
C ARG A 524 35.91 -12.25 13.48
N PRO A 525 36.64 -11.42 14.26
CA PRO A 525 37.94 -11.80 14.78
C PRO A 525 37.80 -13.00 15.74
N VAL A 526 38.75 -13.91 15.68
CA VAL A 526 38.83 -15.11 16.53
C VAL A 526 40.09 -15.02 17.41
N GLY A 527 39.89 -15.01 18.76
CA GLY A 527 40.97 -14.87 19.72
C GLY A 527 41.23 -13.41 20.12
N GLU A 528 42.35 -13.18 20.82
CA GLU A 528 42.78 -11.86 21.33
C GLU A 528 43.56 -11.04 20.28
N SER A 529 44.04 -11.68 19.19
CA SER A 529 44.75 -11.03 18.11
C SER A 529 43.76 -10.61 17.00
N GLU A 530 43.82 -9.35 16.53
CA GLU A 530 42.98 -8.82 15.47
C GLU A 530 43.32 -9.36 14.07
N ASP A 531 44.36 -10.21 13.94
CA ASP A 531 44.90 -10.68 12.65
C ASP A 531 44.25 -11.95 12.11
N SER A 532 43.37 -12.63 12.87
CA SER A 532 42.72 -13.89 12.46
C SER A 532 41.21 -13.73 12.40
N PHE A 533 40.65 -13.97 11.24
CA PHE A 533 39.20 -13.90 11.01
C PHE A 533 38.57 -15.29 10.97
N PHE A 534 37.29 -15.40 11.32
CA PHE A 534 36.57 -16.68 11.29
C PHE A 534 36.54 -17.30 9.89
N GLY A 535 36.58 -16.48 8.84
CA GLY A 535 36.63 -16.93 7.44
C GLY A 535 37.90 -17.72 7.11
N ASP A 536 39.03 -17.43 7.79
CA ASP A 536 40.32 -18.09 7.52
C ASP A 536 40.33 -19.57 7.96
N PHE A 537 39.41 -19.96 8.84
CA PHE A 537 39.24 -21.32 9.34
C PHE A 537 38.30 -22.18 8.54
N ILE A 538 37.62 -21.62 7.53
CA ILE A 538 36.67 -22.35 6.69
C ILE A 538 37.40 -22.92 5.51
N GLU A 539 37.32 -24.24 5.33
CA GLU A 539 37.87 -24.95 4.19
C GLU A 539 37.15 -24.55 2.90
N ASP A 540 37.92 -24.28 1.84
CA ASP A 540 37.40 -24.02 0.49
C ASP A 540 37.04 -25.34 -0.19
N GLU A 541 35.74 -25.69 -0.14
CA GLU A 541 35.19 -26.90 -0.79
C GLU A 541 35.24 -26.83 -2.32
N SER A 542 35.50 -25.66 -2.93
CA SER A 542 35.58 -25.49 -4.38
C SER A 542 36.96 -25.92 -4.94
N THR A 543 37.97 -25.97 -4.09
CA THR A 543 39.31 -26.37 -4.46
C THR A 543 39.40 -27.90 -4.51
N GLU A 544 39.66 -28.44 -5.70
CA GLU A 544 39.85 -29.89 -5.87
C GLU A 544 41.06 -30.40 -5.10
N SER A 545 40.89 -31.49 -4.36
CA SER A 545 42.01 -32.16 -3.70
C SER A 545 43.09 -32.55 -4.71
N PRO A 546 44.39 -32.26 -4.41
CA PRO A 546 45.49 -32.65 -5.31
C PRO A 546 45.47 -34.13 -5.68
N VAL A 547 45.05 -34.99 -4.79
CA VAL A 547 44.89 -36.43 -5.03
C VAL A 547 43.79 -36.71 -6.04
N ASN A 548 42.65 -36.03 -5.94
CA ASN A 548 41.54 -36.16 -6.90
C ASN A 548 41.93 -35.64 -8.28
N SER A 549 42.61 -34.49 -8.34
CA SER A 549 43.12 -33.90 -9.59
C SER A 549 44.10 -34.85 -10.27
N ALA A 550 45.09 -35.38 -9.51
CA ALA A 550 46.04 -36.36 -10.05
C ALA A 550 45.37 -37.66 -10.49
N THR A 551 44.38 -38.13 -9.75
CA THR A 551 43.59 -39.33 -10.12
C THR A 551 42.80 -39.11 -11.39
N GLN A 552 42.17 -37.92 -11.57
CA GLN A 552 41.46 -37.55 -12.79
C GLN A 552 42.42 -37.48 -14.01
N GLU A 553 43.63 -36.91 -13.83
CA GLU A 553 44.62 -36.83 -14.89
C GLU A 553 45.14 -38.23 -15.29
N MET A 554 45.43 -39.09 -14.31
CA MET A 554 45.78 -40.49 -14.56
C MET A 554 44.65 -41.26 -15.24
N LEU A 555 43.37 -41.01 -14.87
CA LEU A 555 42.22 -41.61 -15.54
C LEU A 555 42.13 -41.16 -17.00
N LYS A 556 42.33 -39.87 -17.26
CA LYS A 556 42.32 -39.29 -18.59
C LYS A 556 43.39 -39.92 -19.49
N ASP A 557 44.60 -40.08 -18.96
CA ASP A 557 45.71 -40.76 -19.69
C ASP A 557 45.38 -42.22 -19.99
N LYS A 558 44.82 -42.95 -19.02
CA LYS A 558 44.38 -44.34 -19.22
C LYS A 558 43.27 -44.47 -20.23
N ILE A 559 42.29 -43.56 -20.22
CA ILE A 559 41.25 -43.51 -21.25
C ILE A 559 41.86 -43.30 -22.63
N ASP A 560 42.81 -42.37 -22.78
CA ASP A 560 43.47 -42.15 -24.06
C ASP A 560 44.25 -43.38 -24.55
N VAL A 561 44.96 -44.10 -23.67
CA VAL A 561 45.63 -45.35 -23.98
C VAL A 561 44.60 -46.42 -24.45
N VAL A 562 43.49 -46.57 -23.77
CA VAL A 562 42.43 -47.53 -24.14
C VAL A 562 41.80 -47.13 -25.48
N LEU A 563 41.56 -45.83 -25.72
CA LEU A 563 41.00 -45.31 -26.97
C LEU A 563 41.95 -45.54 -28.18
N LYS A 564 43.28 -45.56 -27.99
CA LYS A 564 44.28 -45.89 -29.04
C LYS A 564 44.11 -47.32 -29.57
N THR A 565 43.46 -48.22 -28.83
CA THR A 565 43.17 -49.58 -29.28
C THR A 565 41.96 -49.72 -30.22
N LEU A 566 41.24 -48.63 -30.43
CA LEU A 566 40.12 -48.53 -31.39
C LEU A 566 40.61 -48.01 -32.74
N THR A 567 39.84 -48.25 -33.81
CA THR A 567 40.11 -47.66 -35.11
C THR A 567 39.96 -46.14 -35.03
N TYR A 568 40.67 -45.41 -35.92
CA TYR A 568 40.63 -43.95 -35.93
C TYR A 568 39.23 -43.37 -35.92
N ARG A 569 38.33 -43.90 -36.76
CA ARG A 569 36.92 -43.44 -36.81
C ARG A 569 36.14 -43.71 -35.52
N GLU A 570 36.30 -44.90 -34.93
CA GLU A 570 35.64 -45.25 -33.66
C GLU A 570 36.14 -44.35 -32.53
N ARG A 571 37.42 -44.05 -32.47
CA ARG A 571 38.06 -43.21 -31.46
C ARG A 571 37.55 -41.78 -31.53
N GLU A 572 37.60 -41.16 -32.70
CA GLU A 572 37.19 -39.77 -32.86
C GLU A 572 35.70 -39.57 -32.65
N ILE A 573 34.85 -40.51 -33.06
CA ILE A 573 33.42 -40.48 -32.76
C ILE A 573 33.18 -40.55 -31.26
N ILE A 574 33.88 -41.41 -30.53
CA ILE A 574 33.75 -41.47 -29.04
C ILE A 574 34.27 -40.18 -28.42
N LYS A 575 35.42 -39.63 -28.84
CA LYS A 575 35.96 -38.38 -28.32
C LYS A 575 34.98 -37.23 -28.48
N LEU A 576 34.41 -37.04 -29.65
CA LEU A 576 33.41 -35.98 -29.90
C LEU A 576 32.09 -36.21 -29.15
N ARG A 577 31.62 -37.46 -29.09
CA ARG A 577 30.34 -37.78 -28.41
C ARG A 577 30.39 -37.55 -26.91
N TYR A 578 31.51 -37.88 -26.28
CA TYR A 578 31.66 -37.81 -24.80
C TYR A 578 32.52 -36.60 -24.35
N GLY A 579 32.92 -35.72 -25.28
CA GLY A 579 33.67 -34.53 -24.94
C GLY A 579 35.10 -34.79 -24.42
N LEU A 580 35.71 -35.92 -24.81
CA LEU A 580 37.03 -36.31 -24.31
C LEU A 580 38.20 -35.54 -24.95
N GLY A 581 37.93 -34.69 -25.95
CA GLY A 581 38.93 -33.81 -26.60
C GLY A 581 38.76 -32.38 -26.19
N ASP A 582 37.70 -31.73 -26.69
CA ASP A 582 37.46 -30.30 -26.59
C ASP A 582 36.54 -29.94 -25.40
N GLY A 583 36.12 -30.93 -24.60
CA GLY A 583 35.19 -30.74 -23.50
C GLY A 583 33.73 -30.60 -23.92
N TYR A 584 33.44 -30.50 -25.23
CA TYR A 584 32.07 -30.37 -25.75
C TYR A 584 31.50 -31.72 -26.19
N THR A 585 30.28 -32.02 -25.82
CA THR A 585 29.54 -33.21 -26.24
C THR A 585 28.74 -32.91 -27.50
N TYR A 586 29.06 -33.53 -28.62
CA TYR A 586 28.35 -33.34 -29.87
C TYR A 586 27.17 -34.31 -30.01
N THR A 587 26.10 -33.88 -30.66
CA THR A 587 24.97 -34.74 -30.99
C THR A 587 25.31 -35.76 -32.08
N LEU A 588 24.53 -36.86 -32.17
CA LEU A 588 24.74 -37.88 -33.23
C LEU A 588 24.64 -37.28 -34.64
N GLU A 589 23.86 -36.24 -34.82
CA GLU A 589 23.64 -35.57 -36.09
C GLU A 589 24.83 -34.70 -36.49
N GLU A 590 25.39 -33.94 -35.55
CA GLU A 590 26.57 -33.10 -35.73
C GLU A 590 27.80 -33.96 -36.05
N VAL A 591 28.01 -35.04 -35.29
CA VAL A 591 29.07 -36.01 -35.59
C VAL A 591 28.86 -36.65 -36.97
N GLY A 592 27.59 -36.94 -37.34
CA GLY A 592 27.25 -37.42 -38.68
C GLY A 592 27.64 -36.44 -39.78
N ARG A 593 27.46 -35.14 -39.59
CA ARG A 593 27.88 -34.08 -40.52
C ARG A 593 29.43 -34.01 -40.65
N ILE A 594 30.13 -34.08 -39.52
CA ILE A 594 31.62 -34.03 -39.50
C ILE A 594 32.20 -35.20 -40.28
N PHE A 595 31.73 -36.43 -40.07
CA PHE A 595 32.24 -37.65 -40.72
C PHE A 595 31.54 -38.01 -42.05
N LYS A 596 30.58 -37.18 -42.51
CA LYS A 596 29.79 -37.39 -43.72
C LYS A 596 29.07 -38.76 -43.73
N VAL A 597 28.45 -39.12 -42.61
CA VAL A 597 27.70 -40.39 -42.43
C VAL A 597 26.31 -40.08 -41.81
N THR A 598 25.37 -41.02 -41.98
CA THR A 598 24.05 -40.88 -41.42
C THR A 598 24.06 -41.01 -39.89
N ARG A 599 23.12 -40.35 -39.21
CA ARG A 599 22.92 -40.42 -37.76
C ARG A 599 22.92 -41.86 -37.24
N GLU A 600 22.20 -42.73 -37.92
CA GLU A 600 22.07 -44.14 -37.52
C GLU A 600 23.42 -44.87 -37.64
N ARG A 601 24.21 -44.53 -38.66
CA ARG A 601 25.57 -45.09 -38.83
C ARG A 601 26.53 -44.65 -37.72
N VAL A 602 26.43 -43.41 -37.24
CA VAL A 602 27.20 -42.93 -36.07
C VAL A 602 26.80 -43.75 -34.84
N ARG A 603 25.47 -43.93 -34.58
CA ARG A 603 24.99 -44.74 -33.47
C ARG A 603 25.49 -46.20 -33.49
N GLN A 604 25.51 -46.82 -34.68
CA GLN A 604 26.06 -48.16 -34.86
C GLN A 604 27.56 -48.24 -34.53
N ILE A 605 28.34 -47.26 -35.01
CA ILE A 605 29.78 -47.21 -34.75
C ILE A 605 30.04 -46.96 -33.26
N GLU A 606 29.30 -46.05 -32.62
CA GLU A 606 29.35 -45.76 -31.16
C GLU A 606 29.07 -47.06 -30.37
N ALA A 607 27.95 -47.74 -30.65
CA ALA A 607 27.60 -48.99 -29.98
C ALA A 607 28.65 -50.10 -30.16
N LYS A 608 29.24 -50.18 -31.37
CA LYS A 608 30.31 -51.14 -31.64
C LYS A 608 31.61 -50.79 -30.90
N ALA A 609 31.95 -49.50 -30.83
CA ALA A 609 33.10 -49.03 -30.11
C ALA A 609 32.95 -49.25 -28.58
N VAL A 610 31.79 -48.95 -28.00
CA VAL A 610 31.51 -49.17 -26.59
C VAL A 610 31.58 -50.67 -26.26
N ARG A 611 31.00 -51.55 -27.08
CA ARG A 611 31.13 -53.04 -26.89
C ARG A 611 32.58 -53.51 -26.93
N LYS A 612 33.42 -52.92 -27.82
CA LYS A 612 34.84 -53.22 -27.86
C LYS A 612 35.58 -52.77 -26.61
N LEU A 613 35.18 -51.63 -26.02
CA LEU A 613 35.73 -51.12 -24.76
C LEU A 613 35.30 -51.92 -23.53
N GLN A 614 34.10 -52.47 -23.55
CA GLN A 614 33.58 -53.36 -22.49
C GLN A 614 34.27 -54.72 -22.43
N HIS A 615 35.05 -55.09 -23.43
CA HIS A 615 35.78 -56.37 -23.44
C HIS A 615 36.70 -56.47 -22.21
N PRO A 616 36.74 -57.65 -21.49
CA PRO A 616 37.44 -57.78 -20.20
C PRO A 616 38.92 -57.33 -20.21
N VAL A 617 39.63 -57.53 -21.31
CA VAL A 617 41.05 -57.12 -21.43
C VAL A 617 41.24 -55.60 -21.38
N ARG A 618 40.26 -54.85 -21.90
CA ARG A 618 40.30 -53.36 -21.93
C ARG A 618 39.65 -52.76 -20.69
N SER A 619 38.52 -53.32 -20.23
CA SER A 619 37.81 -52.84 -19.05
C SER A 619 38.63 -53.01 -17.74
N LYS A 620 39.49 -54.04 -17.65
CA LYS A 620 40.40 -54.24 -16.50
C LYS A 620 41.30 -53.04 -16.24
N GLN A 621 41.71 -52.31 -17.27
CA GLN A 621 42.58 -51.13 -17.14
C GLN A 621 41.87 -49.92 -16.49
N LEU A 622 40.54 -49.86 -16.55
CA LEU A 622 39.72 -48.77 -15.99
C LEU A 622 39.03 -49.19 -14.67
N LYS A 623 39.01 -50.49 -14.33
CA LYS A 623 38.23 -51.00 -13.18
C LYS A 623 38.72 -50.40 -11.85
N GLY A 624 40.04 -50.21 -11.64
CA GLY A 624 40.57 -49.62 -10.42
C GLY A 624 40.12 -48.20 -10.14
N PHE A 625 39.79 -47.42 -11.19
CA PHE A 625 39.26 -46.06 -11.02
C PHE A 625 37.76 -46.02 -10.75
N LEU A 626 37.00 -47.04 -11.17
CA LEU A 626 35.55 -47.13 -10.86
C LEU A 626 35.32 -47.38 -9.37
N ASP A 627 36.14 -48.17 -8.72
CA ASP A 627 36.03 -48.45 -7.28
C ASP A 627 36.34 -47.20 -6.44
N THR A 628 37.30 -46.36 -6.86
CA THR A 628 37.62 -45.09 -6.21
C THR A 628 36.53 -44.03 -6.41
N LEU A 629 35.89 -43.96 -7.59
CA LEU A 629 34.77 -43.06 -7.86
C LEU A 629 33.49 -43.48 -7.09
N ALA A 630 33.27 -44.78 -6.91
CA ALA A 630 32.14 -45.29 -6.15
C ALA A 630 32.27 -44.99 -4.65
N THR A 631 33.50 -44.99 -4.11
CA THR A 631 33.78 -44.59 -2.72
C THR A 631 33.68 -43.08 -2.48
N ALA A 632 34.05 -42.25 -3.50
CA ALA A 632 33.92 -40.79 -3.42
C ALA A 632 32.48 -40.28 -3.59
N ALA A 633 31.60 -41.07 -4.25
CA ALA A 633 30.19 -40.71 -4.43
C ALA A 633 29.26 -41.18 -3.29
N ALA A 634 29.76 -41.89 -2.31
CA ALA A 634 28.96 -42.23 -1.10
C ALA A 634 28.81 -40.97 -0.23
N PRO A 635 27.55 -40.50 0.05
CA PRO A 635 27.35 -39.35 0.92
C PRO A 635 27.92 -39.68 2.30
N ALA A 636 28.81 -38.81 2.79
CA ALA A 636 29.24 -38.84 4.18
C ALA A 636 28.00 -38.72 5.07
N ASN A 637 27.69 -39.77 5.83
CA ASN A 637 26.57 -39.84 6.79
C ASN A 637 26.71 -38.82 7.92
#